data_8b03cb56fba99d42be7b0f24fc3c398d
#
_entry.id   8b03cb56fba99d42be7b0f24fc3c398d
#
_cell.length_a   1.000
_cell.length_b   1.000
_cell.length_c   1.000
_cell.angle_alpha   90.00
_cell.angle_beta   90.00
_cell.angle_gamma   90.00
#
_symmetry.space_group_name_H-M   'P 1'
#
loop_
_entity.id
_entity.type
_entity.pdbx_description
1 polymer ?
#
loop_
_entity_poly.entity_id
_entity_poly.type
_entity_poly.pdbx_seq_one_letter_code
_entity_poly.pdbx_strand_id
1 'polypeptide(L)'
;MGTQLRVTGTALALALLAQPVRAQDNAVVLPPIVVSATTVPTPASELGSSVTVVTGDDLQREQLRTVPDALKKVPGLDIVQTGGPGGQTSVFMRGTNANHVKVLIDGIDVGNPSITNGAFDFGHLLTSDIEKIEVLRGPQSGLYGSDAIGGVIAITTKKGEGPPRVTATAEAGSFGTFNQTASLRGSQANFSYAFNVAHFRSTDVPVTPLHLLAPGEKRNNDNYDNWTYSAKLGADLSDNLAVNFVARYTDAKLGFTGEDFRLFPLDFPEALQSTQRNHNFYSRGEAVWSLFDDRFKNYFGVNYTNQWDWTLNPNPDFFFASPLVSPPITNLGERIKFDWRGEARLIPGQTVVLGLEHQSESLRTDSTGTVDPFFNFTQTTTTAKTSNKAGYVELQSEFAKRFFLVSNVRYDDNQSFGPHTTWRLAPAFIVPGTNTKLKGSYGTGFKAPTLTQLYVNNPSFNAVANPNLRPETSKGYDFGFEQPLFHDRVNFGVTYFHNDIKNLINNVFNLSSFSFTYVNVGAATTYGTETFASIAVTDQLKLSADYTTIVTRDETTGLGLRNRPGHKESLSAIWSPNQQFTLSTTLLYVGRAVEFNRDGTIPRVDSDAYTLVNIAGNYKVDDRVTVFGRIDNLLNRHYESPVGFDQPGFGAYGGIRVTN
;
A
#
# COMPACT_ATOMS: atom_id res chain seq x y z
N MET A 1 35.82 17.85 -32.17
CA MET A 1 34.79 18.56 -32.95
C MET A 1 33.45 18.33 -32.28
N GLY A 2 32.98 19.33 -31.56
CA GLY A 2 31.77 19.27 -30.77
C GLY A 2 30.55 19.66 -31.60
N THR A 3 29.49 18.94 -31.44
CA THR A 3 28.17 19.32 -31.98
C THR A 3 27.23 19.54 -30.80
N GLN A 4 26.93 20.81 -30.54
CA GLN A 4 25.93 21.23 -29.58
C GLN A 4 24.54 21.08 -30.25
N LEU A 5 23.63 20.31 -29.63
CA LEU A 5 22.24 20.30 -30.00
C LEU A 5 21.49 21.39 -29.22
N ARG A 6 21.04 22.42 -29.93
CA ARG A 6 20.17 23.45 -29.39
C ARG A 6 18.73 22.91 -29.39
N VAL A 7 18.14 22.83 -28.20
CA VAL A 7 16.70 22.59 -28.02
C VAL A 7 16.00 23.94 -28.05
N THR A 8 15.27 24.23 -29.14
CA THR A 8 14.39 25.39 -29.24
C THR A 8 13.05 25.04 -28.63
N GLY A 9 12.79 25.60 -27.46
CA GLY A 9 11.46 25.51 -26.83
C GLY A 9 10.47 26.42 -27.54
N THR A 10 9.43 25.83 -28.12
CA THR A 10 8.28 26.55 -28.67
C THR A 10 7.26 26.80 -27.56
N ALA A 11 7.21 28.04 -27.06
CA ALA A 11 6.19 28.48 -26.12
C ALA A 11 4.86 28.66 -26.86
N LEU A 12 3.86 27.83 -26.54
CA LEU A 12 2.50 27.98 -27.03
C LEU A 12 1.77 28.98 -26.12
N ALA A 13 1.61 30.23 -26.61
CA ALA A 13 0.80 31.25 -25.94
C ALA A 13 -0.68 31.02 -26.19
N LEU A 14 -1.43 30.52 -25.17
CA LEU A 14 -2.87 30.51 -25.18
C LEU A 14 -3.39 31.87 -24.69
N ALA A 15 -4.00 32.65 -25.58
CA ALA A 15 -4.75 33.87 -25.25
C ALA A 15 -6.11 33.48 -24.65
N LEU A 16 -6.28 33.67 -23.34
CA LEU A 16 -7.52 33.48 -22.61
C LEU A 16 -8.37 34.77 -22.65
N LEU A 17 -9.52 34.70 -23.25
CA LEU A 17 -10.58 35.74 -23.17
C LEU A 17 -11.12 35.76 -21.73
N ALA A 18 -10.81 36.82 -20.99
CA ALA A 18 -11.30 37.06 -19.65
C ALA A 18 -12.76 37.52 -19.70
N GLN A 19 -13.69 36.70 -19.25
CA GLN A 19 -15.05 37.13 -18.86
C GLN A 19 -15.10 37.39 -17.35
N PRO A 20 -15.81 38.42 -16.86
CA PRO A 20 -15.90 38.73 -15.45
C PRO A 20 -16.73 37.65 -14.74
N VAL A 21 -16.08 36.83 -13.91
CA VAL A 21 -16.73 35.84 -13.06
C VAL A 21 -17.24 36.54 -11.78
N ARG A 22 -18.53 36.38 -11.50
CA ARG A 22 -19.14 36.76 -10.23
C ARG A 22 -18.55 35.87 -9.13
N ALA A 23 -18.08 36.47 -8.03
CA ALA A 23 -17.62 35.78 -6.85
C ALA A 23 -18.70 34.84 -6.32
N GLN A 24 -18.44 33.54 -6.35
CA GLN A 24 -19.11 32.58 -5.50
C GLN A 24 -18.37 32.50 -4.17
N ASP A 25 -19.11 32.36 -3.08
CA ASP A 25 -18.58 32.22 -1.72
C ASP A 25 -17.44 31.20 -1.71
N ASN A 26 -16.27 31.66 -1.24
CA ASN A 26 -15.09 30.82 -1.05
C ASN A 26 -15.43 29.73 -0.02
N ALA A 27 -15.72 28.53 -0.49
CA ALA A 27 -15.74 27.37 0.38
C ALA A 27 -14.34 27.22 0.99
N VAL A 28 -14.24 27.42 2.31
CA VAL A 28 -13.01 27.19 3.07
C VAL A 28 -12.71 25.70 2.96
N VAL A 29 -11.70 25.34 2.20
CA VAL A 29 -11.22 23.95 2.14
C VAL A 29 -10.53 23.65 3.47
N LEU A 30 -11.24 22.96 4.35
CA LEU A 30 -10.64 22.51 5.62
C LEU A 30 -9.52 21.49 5.32
N PRO A 31 -8.39 21.55 6.06
CA PRO A 31 -7.34 20.56 5.92
C PRO A 31 -7.89 19.15 6.21
N PRO A 32 -7.44 18.11 5.50
CA PRO A 32 -7.95 16.77 5.72
C PRO A 32 -7.68 16.31 7.16
N ILE A 33 -8.68 15.67 7.75
CA ILE A 33 -8.55 15.04 9.07
C ILE A 33 -7.87 13.70 8.91
N VAL A 34 -6.75 13.52 9.62
CA VAL A 34 -5.94 12.30 9.63
C VAL A 34 -6.19 11.55 10.94
N VAL A 35 -6.35 10.24 10.85
CA VAL A 35 -6.52 9.35 12.01
C VAL A 35 -5.30 8.44 12.19
N SER A 36 -4.56 8.16 11.12
CA SER A 36 -3.42 7.23 11.17
C SER A 36 -2.15 7.80 11.81
N ALA A 37 -1.98 9.13 11.84
CA ALA A 37 -0.80 9.75 12.45
C ALA A 37 -0.87 9.82 13.99
N THR A 38 -2.08 9.75 14.49
CA THR A 38 -2.47 9.78 15.90
C THR A 38 -3.69 8.88 16.03
N THR A 39 -4.00 8.40 17.20
CA THR A 39 -5.22 7.61 17.41
C THR A 39 -6.49 8.48 17.52
N VAL A 40 -6.33 9.78 17.56
CA VAL A 40 -7.40 10.78 17.64
C VAL A 40 -7.46 11.55 16.32
N PRO A 41 -8.65 11.79 15.75
CA PRO A 41 -8.80 12.59 14.53
C PRO A 41 -8.14 13.97 14.69
N THR A 42 -7.09 14.24 13.89
CA THR A 42 -6.26 15.45 13.99
C THR A 42 -6.12 16.11 12.61
N PRO A 43 -6.27 17.44 12.47
CA PRO A 43 -6.01 18.13 11.21
C PRO A 43 -4.58 17.89 10.73
N ALA A 44 -4.40 17.64 9.43
CA ALA A 44 -3.08 17.41 8.84
C ALA A 44 -2.10 18.58 9.08
N SER A 45 -2.62 19.80 9.21
CA SER A 45 -1.84 21.01 9.53
C SER A 45 -1.17 20.97 10.92
N GLU A 46 -1.69 20.18 11.86
CA GLU A 46 -1.20 20.08 13.24
C GLU A 46 -0.21 18.92 13.44
N LEU A 47 0.00 18.10 12.41
CA LEU A 47 0.85 16.91 12.50
C LEU A 47 2.31 17.21 12.19
N GLY A 48 3.23 16.75 13.05
CA GLY A 48 4.68 16.74 12.78
C GLY A 48 5.09 15.68 11.76
N SER A 49 4.23 14.73 11.47
CA SER A 49 4.45 13.63 10.51
C SER A 49 4.22 14.04 9.08
N SER A 50 4.92 13.37 8.15
CA SER A 50 4.63 13.47 6.71
C SER A 50 3.46 12.53 6.35
N VAL A 51 2.32 13.11 5.99
CA VAL A 51 1.09 12.36 5.63
C VAL A 51 0.61 12.77 4.26
N THR A 52 0.17 11.81 3.47
CA THR A 52 -0.60 12.02 2.23
C THR A 52 -1.95 11.35 2.38
N VAL A 53 -3.02 12.06 2.02
CA VAL A 53 -4.38 11.53 2.02
C VAL A 53 -4.87 11.47 0.58
N VAL A 54 -5.28 10.27 0.13
CA VAL A 54 -5.99 10.06 -1.14
C VAL A 54 -7.44 9.78 -0.81
N THR A 55 -8.35 10.64 -1.25
CA THR A 55 -9.78 10.52 -0.94
C THR A 55 -10.52 9.61 -1.92
N GLY A 56 -11.69 9.10 -1.54
CA GLY A 56 -12.59 8.36 -2.43
C GLY A 56 -13.00 9.17 -3.67
N ASP A 57 -13.11 10.49 -3.52
CA ASP A 57 -13.40 11.40 -4.65
C ASP A 57 -12.21 11.50 -5.60
N ASP A 58 -10.96 11.49 -5.11
CA ASP A 58 -9.77 11.41 -5.95
C ASP A 58 -9.73 10.09 -6.71
N LEU A 59 -10.01 8.96 -6.04
CA LEU A 59 -10.08 7.63 -6.66
C LEU A 59 -11.13 7.59 -7.78
N GLN A 60 -12.30 8.17 -7.55
CA GLN A 60 -13.37 8.23 -8.55
C GLN A 60 -13.06 9.18 -9.70
N ARG A 61 -12.53 10.37 -9.41
CA ARG A 61 -12.21 11.39 -10.40
C ARG A 61 -11.13 10.93 -11.38
N GLU A 62 -10.13 10.25 -10.87
CA GLU A 62 -9.01 9.73 -11.66
C GLU A 62 -9.26 8.30 -12.17
N GLN A 63 -10.41 7.70 -11.87
CA GLN A 63 -10.81 6.36 -12.30
C GLN A 63 -9.82 5.26 -11.85
N LEU A 64 -9.22 5.38 -10.67
CA LEU A 64 -8.28 4.41 -10.11
C LEU A 64 -9.03 3.20 -9.58
N ARG A 65 -8.74 2.00 -10.07
CA ARG A 65 -9.47 0.77 -9.76
C ARG A 65 -8.84 -0.07 -8.67
N THR A 66 -7.52 0.07 -8.52
CA THR A 66 -6.76 -0.66 -7.51
C THR A 66 -6.03 0.30 -6.59
N VAL A 67 -5.75 -0.13 -5.36
CA VAL A 67 -4.97 0.67 -4.42
C VAL A 67 -3.54 0.90 -4.92
N PRO A 68 -2.82 -0.07 -5.52
CA PRO A 68 -1.53 0.19 -6.15
C PRO A 68 -1.55 1.38 -7.11
N ASP A 69 -2.56 1.50 -7.97
CA ASP A 69 -2.66 2.63 -8.92
C ASP A 69 -2.78 3.98 -8.20
N ALA A 70 -3.51 4.02 -7.10
CA ALA A 70 -3.63 5.22 -6.26
C ALA A 70 -2.31 5.60 -5.57
N LEU A 71 -1.50 4.59 -5.18
CA LEU A 71 -0.23 4.79 -4.48
C LEU A 71 0.93 5.14 -5.42
N LYS A 72 0.86 4.83 -6.72
CA LYS A 72 1.94 5.09 -7.70
C LYS A 72 2.40 6.55 -7.72
N LYS A 73 1.51 7.52 -7.49
CA LYS A 73 1.83 8.95 -7.48
C LYS A 73 2.17 9.52 -6.10
N VAL A 74 2.03 8.75 -5.03
CA VAL A 74 2.31 9.23 -3.66
C VAL A 74 3.83 9.39 -3.48
N PRO A 75 4.31 10.55 -2.96
CA PRO A 75 5.73 10.76 -2.69
C PRO A 75 6.30 9.72 -1.71
N GLY A 76 7.55 9.33 -1.94
CA GLY A 76 8.27 8.40 -1.07
C GLY A 76 7.81 6.95 -1.13
N LEU A 77 6.88 6.59 -2.04
CA LEU A 77 6.47 5.21 -2.30
C LEU A 77 6.98 4.73 -3.66
N ASP A 78 7.46 3.50 -3.70
CA ASP A 78 7.77 2.77 -4.93
C ASP A 78 6.92 1.50 -4.99
N ILE A 79 6.34 1.23 -6.16
CA ILE A 79 5.43 0.11 -6.38
C ILE A 79 6.07 -0.84 -7.38
N VAL A 80 6.27 -2.08 -6.98
CA VAL A 80 6.75 -3.17 -7.85
C VAL A 80 5.63 -4.19 -7.97
N GLN A 81 5.17 -4.42 -9.20
CA GLN A 81 4.09 -5.35 -9.51
C GLN A 81 4.55 -6.34 -10.59
N THR A 82 4.49 -7.62 -10.29
CA THR A 82 4.86 -8.68 -11.24
C THR A 82 3.76 -8.87 -12.28
N GLY A 83 3.82 -8.09 -13.34
CA GLY A 83 2.87 -8.18 -14.45
C GLY A 83 1.62 -7.34 -14.27
N GLY A 84 0.49 -7.86 -14.78
CA GLY A 84 -0.79 -7.17 -14.83
C GLY A 84 -1.59 -7.18 -13.53
N PRO A 85 -2.90 -6.88 -13.61
CA PRO A 85 -3.80 -6.94 -12.46
C PRO A 85 -3.73 -8.30 -11.75
N GLY A 86 -3.71 -8.27 -10.41
CA GLY A 86 -3.62 -9.47 -9.58
C GLY A 86 -2.20 -10.00 -9.38
N GLY A 87 -1.20 -9.54 -10.15
CA GLY A 87 0.19 -9.89 -9.93
C GLY A 87 0.68 -9.41 -8.56
N GLN A 88 1.61 -10.16 -7.96
CA GLN A 88 2.18 -9.81 -6.66
C GLN A 88 2.65 -8.36 -6.64
N THR A 89 2.14 -7.58 -5.72
CA THR A 89 2.39 -6.14 -5.65
C THR A 89 2.97 -5.74 -4.31
N SER A 90 4.21 -5.27 -4.35
CA SER A 90 4.97 -4.81 -3.20
C SER A 90 5.05 -3.28 -3.16
N VAL A 91 4.89 -2.69 -1.98
CA VAL A 91 5.03 -1.25 -1.75
C VAL A 91 6.25 -1.01 -0.87
N PHE A 92 7.20 -0.24 -1.38
CA PHE A 92 8.40 0.21 -0.66
C PHE A 92 8.21 1.66 -0.24
N MET A 93 8.51 1.99 1.00
CA MET A 93 8.33 3.34 1.53
C MET A 93 9.68 3.94 1.94
N ARG A 94 10.05 5.09 1.38
CA ARG A 94 11.34 5.78 1.66
C ARG A 94 12.55 4.85 1.54
N GLY A 95 12.54 3.94 0.58
CA GLY A 95 13.63 2.99 0.32
C GLY A 95 13.73 1.81 1.29
N THR A 96 12.86 1.69 2.30
CA THR A 96 12.82 0.51 3.20
C THR A 96 12.25 -0.72 2.48
N ASN A 97 12.25 -1.89 3.09
CA ASN A 97 11.68 -3.10 2.51
C ASN A 97 10.14 -3.08 2.50
N ALA A 98 9.50 -3.83 1.62
CA ALA A 98 8.04 -3.90 1.55
C ALA A 98 7.40 -4.43 2.84
N ASN A 99 8.07 -5.31 3.56
CA ASN A 99 7.64 -5.82 4.86
C ASN A 99 7.90 -4.85 6.05
N HIS A 100 8.41 -3.65 5.76
CA HIS A 100 8.56 -2.54 6.70
C HIS A 100 7.40 -1.55 6.63
N VAL A 101 6.38 -1.84 5.82
CA VAL A 101 5.19 -1.02 5.65
C VAL A 101 4.00 -1.74 6.27
N LYS A 102 3.49 -1.18 7.35
CA LYS A 102 2.27 -1.71 7.98
C LYS A 102 1.04 -1.28 7.20
N VAL A 103 0.15 -2.23 6.93
CA VAL A 103 -1.08 -1.96 6.20
C VAL A 103 -2.28 -2.25 7.09
N LEU A 104 -3.18 -1.27 7.18
CA LEU A 104 -4.40 -1.37 7.96
C LEU A 104 -5.63 -1.12 7.08
N ILE A 105 -6.67 -1.92 7.25
CA ILE A 105 -8.01 -1.67 6.67
C ILE A 105 -8.99 -1.54 7.82
N ASP A 106 -9.60 -0.37 8.00
CA ASP A 106 -10.47 -0.04 9.14
C ASP A 106 -9.87 -0.41 10.52
N GLY A 107 -8.55 -0.22 10.67
CA GLY A 107 -7.79 -0.57 11.89
C GLY A 107 -7.39 -2.04 12.03
N ILE A 108 -7.78 -2.90 11.08
CA ILE A 108 -7.38 -4.32 11.04
C ILE A 108 -6.01 -4.44 10.38
N ASP A 109 -5.04 -5.07 11.05
CA ASP A 109 -3.76 -5.42 10.46
C ASP A 109 -3.95 -6.54 9.42
N VAL A 110 -3.67 -6.24 8.16
CA VAL A 110 -3.87 -7.15 7.03
C VAL A 110 -2.59 -7.82 6.51
N GLY A 111 -1.46 -7.62 7.19
CA GLY A 111 -0.23 -8.38 6.90
C GLY A 111 -0.47 -9.89 7.01
N ASN A 112 0.10 -10.69 6.10
CA ASN A 112 -0.12 -12.13 6.05
C ASN A 112 0.92 -12.88 6.88
N PRO A 113 0.54 -13.54 8.00
CA PRO A 113 1.48 -14.26 8.86
C PRO A 113 2.01 -15.57 8.24
N SER A 114 1.44 -16.06 7.15
CA SER A 114 1.84 -17.32 6.51
C SER A 114 2.88 -17.14 5.40
N ILE A 115 3.13 -15.93 4.93
CA ILE A 115 4.13 -15.68 3.88
C ILE A 115 5.51 -15.40 4.48
N THR A 116 6.55 -15.70 3.70
CA THR A 116 7.95 -15.71 4.17
C THR A 116 8.40 -14.39 4.79
N ASN A 117 8.08 -13.26 4.16
CA ASN A 117 8.52 -11.94 4.63
C ASN A 117 7.44 -11.16 5.40
N GLY A 118 6.20 -11.66 5.45
CA GLY A 118 5.09 -11.01 6.13
C GLY A 118 4.58 -9.73 5.47
N ALA A 119 5.06 -9.36 4.28
CA ALA A 119 4.57 -8.18 3.57
C ALA A 119 3.12 -8.36 3.11
N PHE A 120 2.35 -7.26 3.05
CA PHE A 120 1.03 -7.29 2.46
C PHE A 120 1.12 -7.26 0.93
N ASP A 121 0.39 -8.16 0.25
CA ASP A 121 0.24 -8.14 -1.19
C ASP A 121 -0.92 -7.21 -1.58
N PHE A 122 -0.60 -6.10 -2.24
CA PHE A 122 -1.59 -5.13 -2.69
C PHE A 122 -2.30 -5.53 -3.99
N GLY A 123 -1.87 -6.59 -4.68
CA GLY A 123 -2.38 -6.98 -6.00
C GLY A 123 -3.89 -7.26 -6.05
N HIS A 124 -4.49 -7.60 -4.90
CA HIS A 124 -5.91 -7.95 -4.81
C HIS A 124 -6.79 -6.85 -4.21
N LEU A 125 -6.24 -5.64 -3.96
CA LEU A 125 -6.95 -4.59 -3.23
C LEU A 125 -7.64 -3.60 -4.17
N LEU A 126 -8.98 -3.75 -4.34
CA LEU A 126 -9.84 -2.87 -5.13
C LEU A 126 -10.26 -1.62 -4.34
N THR A 127 -10.57 -0.53 -5.05
CA THR A 127 -10.88 0.80 -4.47
C THR A 127 -12.37 1.09 -4.28
N SER A 128 -13.27 0.23 -4.74
CA SER A 128 -14.71 0.54 -4.85
C SER A 128 -15.39 0.96 -3.54
N ASP A 129 -14.97 0.36 -2.42
CA ASP A 129 -15.48 0.61 -1.08
C ASP A 129 -14.62 1.57 -0.24
N ILE A 130 -13.54 2.12 -0.81
CA ILE A 130 -12.60 2.97 -0.07
C ILE A 130 -13.12 4.40 0.01
N GLU A 131 -13.11 4.96 1.22
CA GLU A 131 -13.39 6.37 1.52
C GLU A 131 -12.12 7.20 1.48
N LYS A 132 -11.01 6.70 2.07
CA LYS A 132 -9.70 7.35 2.03
C LYS A 132 -8.56 6.36 2.25
N ILE A 133 -7.39 6.73 1.74
CA ILE A 133 -6.11 6.08 2.00
C ILE A 133 -5.19 7.12 2.64
N GLU A 134 -4.73 6.87 3.84
CA GLU A 134 -3.75 7.69 4.55
C GLU A 134 -2.39 7.01 4.49
N VAL A 135 -1.38 7.70 3.94
CA VAL A 135 0.00 7.23 3.86
C VAL A 135 0.85 8.02 4.83
N LEU A 136 1.20 7.39 5.93
CA LEU A 136 2.01 7.96 7.00
C LEU A 136 3.44 7.46 6.89
N ARG A 137 4.39 8.35 6.64
CA ARG A 137 5.78 8.01 6.36
C ARG A 137 6.69 8.21 7.57
N GLY A 138 7.75 7.40 7.65
CA GLY A 138 8.71 7.35 8.75
C GLY A 138 8.32 6.36 9.85
N PRO A 139 9.18 6.12 10.86
CA PRO A 139 8.95 5.12 11.90
C PRO A 139 7.67 5.38 12.69
N GLN A 140 6.81 4.36 12.78
CA GLN A 140 5.52 4.42 13.47
C GLN A 140 5.32 3.29 14.50
N SER A 141 6.37 2.50 14.77
CA SER A 141 6.27 1.37 15.70
C SER A 141 5.93 1.77 17.13
N GLY A 142 6.19 3.02 17.52
CA GLY A 142 5.78 3.57 18.83
C GLY A 142 4.26 3.59 19.07
N LEU A 143 3.46 3.46 17.99
CA LEU A 143 2.00 3.34 18.06
C LEU A 143 1.51 1.99 17.51
N TYR A 144 2.05 1.56 16.37
CA TYR A 144 1.54 0.44 15.61
C TYR A 144 2.31 -0.89 15.80
N GLY A 145 3.40 -0.87 16.58
CA GLY A 145 4.20 -2.06 16.85
C GLY A 145 5.04 -2.52 15.66
N SER A 146 5.16 -3.83 15.49
CA SER A 146 5.93 -4.45 14.41
C SER A 146 5.49 -3.99 13.03
N ASP A 147 6.42 -4.04 12.05
CA ASP A 147 6.23 -3.80 10.61
C ASP A 147 6.11 -2.32 10.20
N ALA A 148 6.14 -1.37 11.15
CA ALA A 148 5.98 0.05 10.90
C ALA A 148 7.32 0.82 10.90
N ILE A 149 8.38 0.23 10.33
CA ILE A 149 9.72 0.85 10.16
C ILE A 149 9.67 1.97 9.10
N GLY A 150 9.14 1.69 7.91
CA GLY A 150 9.01 2.64 6.80
C GLY A 150 7.82 3.57 6.98
N GLY A 151 6.74 3.05 7.57
CA GLY A 151 5.52 3.79 7.83
C GLY A 151 4.27 2.91 7.85
N VAL A 152 3.12 3.58 7.71
CA VAL A 152 1.79 2.95 7.74
C VAL A 152 0.96 3.41 6.55
N ILE A 153 0.25 2.48 5.92
CA ILE A 153 -0.81 2.74 4.95
C ILE A 153 -2.12 2.34 5.62
N ALA A 154 -2.93 3.33 5.96
CA ALA A 154 -4.23 3.12 6.60
C ALA A 154 -5.36 3.40 5.61
N ILE A 155 -6.21 2.40 5.40
CA ILE A 155 -7.34 2.44 4.47
C ILE A 155 -8.62 2.47 5.29
N THR A 156 -9.47 3.43 5.01
CA THR A 156 -10.80 3.54 5.63
C THR A 156 -11.85 3.25 4.57
N THR A 157 -12.78 2.34 4.85
CA THR A 157 -13.90 2.04 3.96
C THR A 157 -15.07 2.99 4.20
N LYS A 158 -15.90 3.16 3.17
CA LYS A 158 -17.09 4.02 3.20
C LYS A 158 -18.06 3.57 4.28
N LYS A 159 -18.63 4.51 4.99
CA LYS A 159 -19.72 4.28 5.95
C LYS A 159 -21.07 4.72 5.38
N GLY A 160 -22.14 4.28 6.03
CA GLY A 160 -23.50 4.72 5.72
C GLY A 160 -23.77 6.10 6.31
N GLU A 161 -24.27 7.00 5.48
CA GLU A 161 -24.68 8.36 5.87
C GLU A 161 -25.91 8.80 5.09
N GLY A 162 -26.82 9.49 5.75
CA GLY A 162 -28.03 10.05 5.14
C GLY A 162 -29.02 9.01 4.61
N PRO A 163 -29.92 9.40 3.71
CA PRO A 163 -30.92 8.49 3.13
C PRO A 163 -30.28 7.30 2.38
N PRO A 164 -30.99 6.16 2.27
CA PRO A 164 -30.52 5.01 1.49
C PRO A 164 -30.10 5.41 0.07
N ARG A 165 -28.87 5.08 -0.30
CA ARG A 165 -28.31 5.35 -1.62
C ARG A 165 -27.75 4.06 -2.22
N VAL A 166 -28.23 3.74 -3.42
CA VAL A 166 -27.70 2.64 -4.25
C VAL A 166 -26.85 3.24 -5.35
N THR A 167 -25.65 2.70 -5.52
CA THR A 167 -24.77 3.07 -6.63
C THR A 167 -24.33 1.81 -7.36
N ALA A 168 -24.48 1.79 -8.69
CA ALA A 168 -23.99 0.73 -9.55
C ALA A 168 -23.03 1.33 -10.60
N THR A 169 -21.94 0.60 -10.90
CA THR A 169 -20.97 1.01 -11.91
C THR A 169 -20.64 -0.19 -12.79
N ALA A 170 -20.53 0.03 -14.10
CA ALA A 170 -20.02 -0.93 -15.06
C ALA A 170 -18.99 -0.26 -15.96
N GLU A 171 -17.87 -0.92 -16.18
CA GLU A 171 -16.76 -0.47 -17.03
C GLU A 171 -16.26 -1.64 -17.87
N ALA A 172 -15.89 -1.37 -19.12
CA ALA A 172 -15.23 -2.33 -20.00
C ALA A 172 -14.11 -1.63 -20.79
N GLY A 173 -13.15 -2.39 -21.28
CA GLY A 173 -12.04 -1.83 -22.07
C GLY A 173 -10.96 -2.80 -22.45
N SER A 174 -9.78 -2.29 -22.70
CA SER A 174 -8.59 -3.02 -23.14
C SER A 174 -8.24 -4.19 -22.21
N PHE A 175 -7.47 -5.15 -22.74
CA PHE A 175 -6.99 -6.33 -22.02
C PHE A 175 -8.11 -7.24 -21.49
N GLY A 176 -9.25 -7.31 -22.21
CA GLY A 176 -10.42 -8.07 -21.77
C GLY A 176 -10.98 -7.63 -20.41
N THR A 177 -10.77 -6.36 -20.07
CA THR A 177 -11.17 -5.82 -18.76
C THR A 177 -12.66 -5.62 -18.67
N PHE A 178 -13.24 -6.13 -17.58
CA PHE A 178 -14.62 -5.88 -17.18
C PHE A 178 -14.69 -5.66 -15.68
N ASN A 179 -15.18 -4.49 -15.24
CA ASN A 179 -15.25 -4.11 -13.84
C ASN A 179 -16.67 -3.66 -13.50
N GLN A 180 -17.26 -4.25 -12.46
CA GLN A 180 -18.60 -3.98 -12.00
C GLN A 180 -18.60 -3.75 -10.51
N THR A 181 -19.35 -2.75 -10.05
CA THR A 181 -19.53 -2.54 -8.61
C THR A 181 -20.99 -2.22 -8.31
N ALA A 182 -21.46 -2.68 -7.17
CA ALA A 182 -22.73 -2.27 -6.60
C ALA A 182 -22.56 -1.98 -5.12
N SER A 183 -23.16 -0.88 -4.66
CA SER A 183 -23.12 -0.52 -3.24
C SER A 183 -24.47 0.00 -2.77
N LEU A 184 -24.82 -0.31 -1.53
CA LEU A 184 -25.94 0.25 -0.79
C LEU A 184 -25.44 0.84 0.50
N ARG A 185 -25.67 2.13 0.74
CA ARG A 185 -25.29 2.80 1.97
C ARG A 185 -26.38 3.75 2.45
N GLY A 186 -26.46 3.93 3.76
CA GLY A 186 -27.43 4.85 4.35
C GLY A 186 -27.38 4.81 5.87
N SER A 187 -28.16 5.71 6.48
CA SER A 187 -28.41 5.69 7.91
C SER A 187 -29.88 5.97 8.18
N GLN A 188 -30.42 5.33 9.23
CA GLN A 188 -31.78 5.51 9.68
C GLN A 188 -31.81 5.46 11.20
N ALA A 189 -32.34 6.51 11.83
CA ALA A 189 -32.26 6.71 13.27
C ALA A 189 -30.81 6.57 13.78
N ASN A 190 -30.57 5.66 14.69
CA ASN A 190 -29.26 5.37 15.28
C ASN A 190 -28.49 4.21 14.61
N PHE A 191 -28.91 3.76 13.42
CA PHE A 191 -28.27 2.69 12.68
C PHE A 191 -27.70 3.18 11.35
N SER A 192 -26.45 2.84 11.04
CA SER A 192 -25.77 3.10 9.78
C SER A 192 -25.31 1.81 9.13
N TYR A 193 -25.33 1.77 7.79
CA TYR A 193 -24.94 0.60 7.03
C TYR A 193 -24.31 0.97 5.68
N ALA A 194 -23.31 0.22 5.29
CA ALA A 194 -22.72 0.27 3.95
C ALA A 194 -22.37 -1.15 3.51
N PHE A 195 -22.86 -1.56 2.34
CA PHE A 195 -22.54 -2.82 1.69
C PHE A 195 -21.96 -2.53 0.32
N ASN A 196 -20.95 -3.28 -0.06
CA ASN A 196 -20.36 -3.16 -1.39
C ASN A 196 -20.03 -4.55 -1.94
N VAL A 197 -20.24 -4.71 -3.24
CA VAL A 197 -19.73 -5.83 -4.04
C VAL A 197 -19.00 -5.28 -5.25
N ALA A 198 -17.84 -5.82 -5.53
CA ALA A 198 -17.03 -5.50 -6.69
C ALA A 198 -16.58 -6.78 -7.39
N HIS A 199 -16.65 -6.78 -8.70
CA HIS A 199 -16.09 -7.80 -9.56
C HIS A 199 -15.16 -7.14 -10.58
N PHE A 200 -13.90 -7.54 -10.57
CA PHE A 200 -12.89 -7.07 -11.52
C PHE A 200 -12.32 -8.28 -12.27
N ARG A 201 -12.37 -8.23 -13.59
CA ARG A 201 -11.81 -9.27 -14.46
C ARG A 201 -10.93 -8.64 -15.54
N SER A 202 -9.81 -9.32 -15.86
CA SER A 202 -8.95 -9.03 -17.00
C SER A 202 -8.41 -10.35 -17.58
N THR A 203 -8.42 -10.53 -18.89
CA THR A 203 -8.12 -11.84 -19.51
C THR A 203 -6.95 -11.85 -20.47
N ASP A 204 -6.46 -10.69 -20.90
CA ASP A 204 -5.53 -10.60 -22.03
C ASP A 204 -4.32 -9.70 -21.73
N VAL A 205 -3.69 -9.86 -20.56
CA VAL A 205 -2.53 -9.06 -20.17
C VAL A 205 -1.23 -9.75 -20.57
N PRO A 206 -0.47 -9.21 -21.53
CA PRO A 206 0.80 -9.77 -21.96
C PRO A 206 1.91 -9.37 -20.98
N VAL A 207 2.39 -10.32 -20.17
CA VAL A 207 3.35 -10.05 -19.08
C VAL A 207 4.77 -10.50 -19.43
N THR A 208 4.91 -11.57 -20.21
CA THR A 208 6.25 -12.09 -20.57
C THR A 208 6.84 -11.30 -21.73
N PRO A 209 8.02 -10.65 -21.59
CA PRO A 209 8.71 -10.00 -22.68
C PRO A 209 9.05 -10.96 -23.83
N LEU A 210 8.89 -10.50 -25.06
CA LEU A 210 9.12 -11.36 -26.25
C LEU A 210 10.56 -11.86 -26.37
N HIS A 211 11.53 -11.11 -25.86
CA HIS A 211 12.95 -11.51 -25.91
C HIS A 211 13.30 -12.65 -24.94
N LEU A 212 12.42 -12.94 -23.98
CA LEU A 212 12.55 -14.06 -23.02
C LEU A 212 11.87 -15.34 -23.51
N LEU A 213 11.12 -15.31 -24.62
CA LEU A 213 10.46 -16.49 -25.14
C LEU A 213 11.47 -17.37 -25.89
N ALA A 214 11.36 -18.69 -25.71
CA ALA A 214 12.09 -19.64 -26.53
C ALA A 214 11.70 -19.53 -28.03
N PRO A 215 12.61 -19.79 -28.96
CA PRO A 215 12.31 -19.75 -30.39
C PRO A 215 11.12 -20.64 -30.77
N GLY A 216 10.07 -20.02 -31.34
CA GLY A 216 8.84 -20.72 -31.75
C GLY A 216 7.74 -20.78 -30.68
N GLU A 217 8.01 -20.38 -29.44
CA GLU A 217 7.03 -20.31 -28.38
C GLU A 217 6.11 -19.10 -28.54
N LYS A 218 4.87 -19.27 -28.08
CA LYS A 218 3.87 -18.20 -28.03
C LYS A 218 3.78 -17.65 -26.61
N ARG A 219 3.65 -16.32 -26.50
CA ARG A 219 3.42 -15.67 -25.22
C ARG A 219 2.06 -16.04 -24.64
N ASN A 220 2.03 -16.49 -23.39
CA ASN A 220 0.80 -16.59 -22.61
C ASN A 220 0.36 -15.19 -22.15
N ASN A 221 -0.94 -14.97 -22.10
CA ASN A 221 -1.50 -13.77 -21.48
C ASN A 221 -2.00 -14.11 -20.08
N ASP A 222 -1.61 -13.32 -19.10
CA ASP A 222 -2.09 -13.49 -17.74
C ASP A 222 -3.57 -13.12 -17.63
N ASN A 223 -4.28 -13.80 -16.76
CA ASN A 223 -5.69 -13.58 -16.52
C ASN A 223 -5.96 -13.42 -15.02
N TYR A 224 -6.90 -12.55 -14.70
CA TYR A 224 -7.26 -12.22 -13.33
C TYR A 224 -8.77 -12.11 -13.17
N ASP A 225 -9.28 -12.64 -12.06
CA ASP A 225 -10.68 -12.55 -11.64
C ASP A 225 -10.72 -12.30 -10.14
N ASN A 226 -11.43 -11.24 -9.70
CA ASN A 226 -11.50 -10.84 -8.29
C ASN A 226 -12.94 -10.46 -7.92
N TRP A 227 -13.46 -11.13 -6.92
CA TRP A 227 -14.67 -10.74 -6.23
C TRP A 227 -14.34 -10.20 -4.84
N THR A 228 -14.79 -8.98 -4.55
CA THR A 228 -14.63 -8.35 -3.24
C THR A 228 -15.98 -7.95 -2.69
N TYR A 229 -16.25 -8.37 -1.45
CA TYR A 229 -17.45 -8.05 -0.69
C TYR A 229 -17.06 -7.31 0.56
N SER A 230 -17.75 -6.23 0.91
CA SER A 230 -17.54 -5.54 2.18
C SER A 230 -18.84 -5.08 2.80
N ALA A 231 -18.84 -5.05 4.14
CA ALA A 231 -19.94 -4.57 4.96
C ALA A 231 -19.39 -3.71 6.10
N LYS A 232 -20.03 -2.58 6.37
CA LYS A 232 -19.73 -1.71 7.52
C LYS A 232 -21.03 -1.30 8.15
N LEU A 233 -21.19 -1.63 9.44
CA LEU A 233 -22.39 -1.39 10.22
C LEU A 233 -22.03 -0.57 11.44
N GLY A 234 -22.90 0.33 11.85
CA GLY A 234 -22.76 1.09 13.09
C GLY A 234 -24.12 1.28 13.76
N ALA A 235 -24.14 1.22 15.07
CA ALA A 235 -25.33 1.49 15.85
C ALA A 235 -24.99 2.28 17.12
N ASP A 236 -25.71 3.39 17.36
CA ASP A 236 -25.68 4.13 18.61
C ASP A 236 -26.71 3.51 19.55
N LEU A 237 -26.26 2.69 20.52
CA LEU A 237 -27.13 1.98 21.46
C LEU A 237 -27.68 2.88 22.54
N SER A 238 -26.93 3.94 22.87
CA SER A 238 -27.32 5.03 23.77
C SER A 238 -26.50 6.28 23.46
N ASP A 239 -26.74 7.40 24.14
CA ASP A 239 -26.00 8.64 23.95
C ASP A 239 -24.49 8.50 24.20
N ASN A 240 -24.08 7.48 24.95
CA ASN A 240 -22.68 7.26 25.33
C ASN A 240 -22.10 5.90 24.89
N LEU A 241 -22.86 5.06 24.18
CA LEU A 241 -22.40 3.74 23.73
C LEU A 241 -22.76 3.51 22.28
N ALA A 242 -21.72 3.35 21.45
CA ALA A 242 -21.85 2.96 20.05
C ALA A 242 -21.15 1.61 19.79
N VAL A 243 -21.63 0.86 18.81
CA VAL A 243 -21.01 -0.37 18.33
C VAL A 243 -20.81 -0.29 16.82
N ASN A 244 -19.65 -0.76 16.37
CA ASN A 244 -19.29 -0.79 14.97
C ASN A 244 -18.88 -2.21 14.59
N PHE A 245 -19.20 -2.60 13.37
CA PHE A 245 -18.76 -3.85 12.78
C PHE A 245 -18.33 -3.62 11.35
N VAL A 246 -17.20 -4.20 10.98
CA VAL A 246 -16.67 -4.19 9.62
C VAL A 246 -16.28 -5.61 9.23
N ALA A 247 -16.60 -5.99 7.98
CA ALA A 247 -16.13 -7.23 7.37
C ALA A 247 -15.81 -7.00 5.90
N ARG A 248 -14.72 -7.63 5.43
CA ARG A 248 -14.30 -7.65 4.03
C ARG A 248 -13.85 -9.05 3.65
N TYR A 249 -14.34 -9.54 2.50
CA TYR A 249 -13.92 -10.82 1.92
C TYR A 249 -13.51 -10.59 0.46
N THR A 250 -12.37 -11.16 0.10
CA THR A 250 -11.86 -11.16 -1.27
C THR A 250 -11.63 -12.60 -1.70
N ASP A 251 -12.16 -12.95 -2.88
CA ASP A 251 -11.90 -14.19 -3.61
C ASP A 251 -11.25 -13.82 -4.94
N ALA A 252 -9.98 -14.17 -5.11
CA ALA A 252 -9.20 -13.81 -6.28
C ALA A 252 -8.54 -15.03 -6.91
N LYS A 253 -8.53 -15.05 -8.25
CA LYS A 253 -7.85 -16.05 -9.06
C LYS A 253 -6.95 -15.37 -10.08
N LEU A 254 -5.69 -15.80 -10.14
CA LEU A 254 -4.67 -15.34 -11.08
C LEU A 254 -4.13 -16.53 -11.86
N GLY A 255 -4.10 -16.43 -13.20
CA GLY A 255 -3.28 -17.27 -14.06
C GLY A 255 -2.04 -16.47 -14.46
N PHE A 256 -0.86 -17.00 -14.21
CA PHE A 256 0.40 -16.32 -14.47
C PHE A 256 1.45 -17.27 -15.03
N THR A 257 2.43 -16.73 -15.75
CA THR A 257 3.54 -17.50 -16.32
C THR A 257 4.72 -17.49 -15.36
N GLY A 258 5.08 -18.65 -14.82
CA GLY A 258 6.27 -18.86 -13.98
C GLY A 258 7.53 -19.08 -14.80
N GLU A 259 8.62 -19.51 -14.15
CA GLU A 259 9.92 -19.81 -14.77
C GLU A 259 10.12 -21.32 -14.94
N ASP A 260 10.67 -21.70 -16.07
CA ASP A 260 11.03 -23.09 -16.42
C ASP A 260 12.53 -23.32 -16.30
N PHE A 261 12.96 -23.88 -15.18
CA PHE A 261 14.36 -24.16 -14.87
C PHE A 261 14.94 -25.40 -15.59
N ARG A 262 14.22 -26.04 -16.52
CA ARG A 262 14.66 -27.26 -17.18
C ARG A 262 15.90 -27.08 -18.05
N LEU A 263 16.16 -25.88 -18.53
CA LEU A 263 17.25 -25.57 -19.45
C LEU A 263 18.38 -24.75 -18.81
N PHE A 264 18.52 -24.80 -17.48
CA PHE A 264 19.59 -24.09 -16.79
C PHE A 264 20.96 -24.24 -17.51
N PRO A 265 21.69 -23.14 -17.77
CA PRO A 265 21.48 -21.78 -17.34
C PRO A 265 20.56 -20.91 -18.23
N LEU A 266 19.89 -21.49 -19.21
CA LEU A 266 18.93 -20.82 -20.06
C LEU A 266 17.54 -21.01 -19.46
N ASP A 267 17.06 -19.98 -18.84
CA ASP A 267 15.77 -19.94 -18.18
C ASP A 267 14.73 -19.35 -19.10
N PHE A 268 13.64 -20.08 -19.32
CA PHE A 268 12.55 -19.65 -20.16
C PHE A 268 11.24 -19.62 -19.36
N PRO A 269 10.31 -18.74 -19.73
CA PRO A 269 8.97 -18.78 -19.16
C PRO A 269 8.30 -20.14 -19.38
N GLU A 270 7.53 -20.58 -18.39
CA GLU A 270 6.81 -21.86 -18.46
C GLU A 270 5.81 -21.91 -19.61
N ALA A 271 5.72 -23.06 -20.28
CA ALA A 271 4.78 -23.28 -21.37
C ALA A 271 3.31 -23.27 -20.89
N LEU A 272 3.04 -23.79 -19.68
CA LEU A 272 1.73 -23.80 -19.05
C LEU A 272 1.68 -22.79 -17.92
N GLN A 273 0.57 -22.05 -17.82
CA GLN A 273 0.39 -21.07 -16.77
C GLN A 273 0.13 -21.72 -15.42
N SER A 274 0.80 -21.21 -14.41
CA SER A 274 0.49 -21.46 -13.01
C SER A 274 -0.83 -20.78 -12.61
N THR A 275 -1.52 -21.34 -11.63
CA THR A 275 -2.74 -20.77 -11.08
C THR A 275 -2.56 -20.48 -9.60
N GLN A 276 -2.90 -19.26 -9.21
CA GLN A 276 -2.99 -18.85 -7.80
C GLN A 276 -4.44 -18.52 -7.44
N ARG A 277 -4.85 -18.88 -6.22
CA ARG A 277 -6.12 -18.49 -5.62
C ARG A 277 -5.88 -17.93 -4.25
N ASN A 278 -6.57 -16.83 -3.92
CA ASN A 278 -6.44 -16.12 -2.66
C ASN A 278 -7.84 -15.90 -2.08
N HIS A 279 -8.06 -16.37 -0.84
CA HIS A 279 -9.26 -16.07 -0.06
C HIS A 279 -8.83 -15.29 1.17
N ASN A 280 -9.20 -14.01 1.23
CA ASN A 280 -8.82 -13.12 2.33
C ASN A 280 -10.08 -12.64 3.05
N PHE A 281 -10.19 -12.92 4.34
CA PHE A 281 -11.26 -12.45 5.19
C PHE A 281 -10.72 -11.60 6.34
N TYR A 282 -11.28 -10.40 6.48
CA TYR A 282 -10.95 -9.45 7.54
C TYR A 282 -12.21 -9.00 8.24
N SER A 283 -12.22 -8.98 9.57
CA SER A 283 -13.34 -8.45 10.34
C SER A 283 -12.90 -7.76 11.62
N ARG A 284 -13.65 -6.74 12.05
CA ARG A 284 -13.50 -6.04 13.33
C ARG A 284 -14.86 -5.74 13.92
N GLY A 285 -15.03 -6.10 15.18
CA GLY A 285 -16.07 -5.58 16.04
C GLY A 285 -15.48 -4.56 17.01
N GLU A 286 -16.14 -3.42 17.21
CA GLU A 286 -15.68 -2.38 18.12
C GLU A 286 -16.85 -1.82 18.93
N ALA A 287 -16.67 -1.68 20.23
CA ALA A 287 -17.55 -0.91 21.10
C ALA A 287 -16.85 0.39 21.53
N VAL A 288 -17.53 1.51 21.39
CA VAL A 288 -17.06 2.84 21.80
C VAL A 288 -17.92 3.31 22.95
N TRP A 289 -17.31 3.52 24.11
CA TRP A 289 -17.99 3.96 25.33
C TRP A 289 -17.45 5.29 25.81
N SER A 290 -18.26 6.33 25.69
CA SER A 290 -17.97 7.71 26.10
C SER A 290 -18.41 7.96 27.54
N LEU A 291 -17.55 8.61 28.33
CA LEU A 291 -17.80 8.98 29.72
C LEU A 291 -17.45 10.45 29.94
N PHE A 292 -18.08 11.05 30.95
CA PHE A 292 -17.81 12.44 31.40
C PHE A 292 -17.93 13.46 30.24
N ASP A 293 -19.06 13.45 29.52
CA ASP A 293 -19.33 14.35 28.39
C ASP A 293 -18.22 14.28 27.32
N ASP A 294 -17.90 13.08 26.89
CA ASP A 294 -16.85 12.77 25.88
C ASP A 294 -15.40 13.11 26.30
N ARG A 295 -15.15 13.41 27.56
CA ARG A 295 -13.79 13.65 28.04
C ARG A 295 -12.96 12.39 28.14
N PHE A 296 -13.61 11.25 28.34
CA PHE A 296 -12.96 9.94 28.35
C PHE A 296 -13.71 8.97 27.45
N LYS A 297 -13.06 8.54 26.36
CA LYS A 297 -13.60 7.55 25.42
C LYS A 297 -12.84 6.25 25.52
N ASN A 298 -13.57 5.15 25.62
CA ASN A 298 -13.03 3.81 25.61
C ASN A 298 -13.42 3.10 24.31
N TYR A 299 -12.45 2.45 23.68
CA TYR A 299 -12.63 1.65 22.48
C TYR A 299 -12.22 0.22 22.81
N PHE A 300 -13.11 -0.73 22.66
CA PHE A 300 -12.86 -2.16 22.84
C PHE A 300 -13.00 -2.83 21.50
N GLY A 301 -11.93 -3.41 20.99
CA GLY A 301 -11.87 -3.98 19.65
C GLY A 301 -11.54 -5.47 19.67
N VAL A 302 -12.14 -6.21 18.74
CA VAL A 302 -11.77 -7.59 18.39
C VAL A 302 -11.59 -7.65 16.89
N ASN A 303 -10.40 -8.07 16.45
CA ASN A 303 -10.07 -8.24 15.04
C ASN A 303 -9.85 -9.73 14.74
N TYR A 304 -10.31 -10.16 13.59
CA TYR A 304 -10.00 -11.48 13.04
C TYR A 304 -9.59 -11.37 11.58
N THR A 305 -8.49 -12.03 11.22
CA THR A 305 -8.04 -12.17 9.85
C THR A 305 -7.81 -13.65 9.52
N ASN A 306 -8.22 -14.05 8.33
CA ASN A 306 -7.95 -15.37 7.75
C ASN A 306 -7.54 -15.16 6.29
N GLN A 307 -6.35 -15.64 5.94
CA GLN A 307 -5.76 -15.49 4.62
C GLN A 307 -5.31 -16.86 4.14
N TRP A 308 -5.94 -17.34 3.07
CA TRP A 308 -5.67 -18.61 2.45
C TRP A 308 -5.17 -18.40 1.04
N ASP A 309 -3.98 -18.92 0.76
CA ASP A 309 -3.32 -18.85 -0.54
C ASP A 309 -3.08 -20.27 -1.05
N TRP A 310 -3.43 -20.53 -2.30
CA TRP A 310 -3.21 -21.79 -2.98
C TRP A 310 -2.57 -21.54 -4.34
N THR A 311 -1.47 -22.25 -4.62
CA THR A 311 -0.74 -22.13 -5.89
C THR A 311 -0.48 -23.50 -6.47
N LEU A 312 -0.82 -23.68 -7.75
CA LEU A 312 -0.51 -24.85 -8.56
C LEU A 312 0.33 -24.45 -9.77
N ASN A 313 1.50 -25.07 -9.90
CA ASN A 313 2.27 -25.08 -11.12
C ASN A 313 1.97 -26.39 -11.88
N PRO A 314 1.37 -26.34 -13.09
CA PRO A 314 1.04 -27.53 -13.85
C PRO A 314 2.22 -28.09 -14.65
N ASN A 315 3.37 -27.41 -14.65
CA ASN A 315 4.56 -27.87 -15.38
C ASN A 315 5.29 -28.95 -14.59
N PRO A 316 5.93 -29.94 -15.27
CA PRO A 316 6.75 -30.95 -14.62
C PRO A 316 7.90 -30.31 -13.82
N ASP A 317 8.15 -30.83 -12.63
CA ASP A 317 9.21 -30.33 -11.77
C ASP A 317 10.58 -30.89 -12.19
N PHE A 318 11.41 -30.03 -12.72
CA PHE A 318 12.75 -30.39 -13.17
C PHE A 318 13.80 -30.50 -12.06
N PHE A 319 13.65 -29.72 -10.99
CA PHE A 319 14.62 -29.75 -9.87
C PHE A 319 14.80 -31.15 -9.27
N PHE A 320 13.76 -31.97 -9.37
CA PHE A 320 13.77 -33.35 -8.92
C PHE A 320 13.92 -34.35 -10.06
N ALA A 321 14.21 -33.89 -11.30
CA ALA A 321 14.22 -34.71 -12.50
C ALA A 321 12.95 -35.60 -12.65
N SER A 322 11.84 -35.09 -12.13
CA SER A 322 10.56 -35.79 -12.13
C SER A 322 9.70 -35.36 -13.32
N PRO A 323 9.10 -36.30 -14.06
CA PRO A 323 8.10 -35.96 -15.07
C PRO A 323 6.74 -35.60 -14.46
N LEU A 324 6.63 -35.62 -13.11
CA LEU A 324 5.39 -35.37 -12.39
C LEU A 324 5.25 -33.92 -12.03
N VAL A 325 4.00 -33.47 -12.00
CA VAL A 325 3.62 -32.14 -11.51
C VAL A 325 3.68 -32.11 -10.01
N SER A 326 4.32 -31.09 -9.43
CA SER A 326 4.34 -30.88 -7.98
C SER A 326 2.94 -30.65 -7.41
N PRO A 327 2.63 -31.20 -6.22
CA PRO A 327 1.39 -30.91 -5.56
C PRO A 327 1.26 -29.41 -5.26
N PRO A 328 0.03 -28.87 -5.18
CA PRO A 328 -0.18 -27.45 -4.90
C PRO A 328 0.40 -27.06 -3.54
N ILE A 329 0.93 -25.86 -3.46
CA ILE A 329 1.34 -25.23 -2.20
C ILE A 329 0.11 -24.50 -1.63
N THR A 330 -0.16 -24.73 -0.35
CA THR A 330 -1.24 -24.06 0.37
C THR A 330 -0.69 -23.38 1.62
N ASN A 331 -1.02 -22.10 1.80
CA ASN A 331 -0.69 -21.34 2.99
C ASN A 331 -1.96 -20.82 3.65
N LEU A 332 -2.06 -20.96 4.96
CA LEU A 332 -3.14 -20.41 5.78
C LEU A 332 -2.54 -19.60 6.90
N GLY A 333 -2.81 -18.32 6.90
CA GLY A 333 -2.45 -17.38 7.95
C GLY A 333 -3.69 -16.89 8.70
N GLU A 334 -3.66 -16.99 10.03
CA GLU A 334 -4.74 -16.47 10.87
C GLU A 334 -4.19 -15.54 11.94
N ARG A 335 -4.96 -14.51 12.25
CA ARG A 335 -4.66 -13.59 13.36
C ARG A 335 -5.94 -13.24 14.10
N ILE A 336 -5.88 -13.28 15.43
CA ILE A 336 -6.88 -12.71 16.30
C ILE A 336 -6.23 -11.68 17.21
N LYS A 337 -6.83 -10.49 17.32
CA LYS A 337 -6.32 -9.41 18.17
C LYS A 337 -7.47 -8.84 18.99
N PHE A 338 -7.23 -8.72 20.29
CA PHE A 338 -8.05 -7.98 21.23
C PHE A 338 -7.32 -6.69 21.57
N ASP A 339 -8.00 -5.57 21.50
CA ASP A 339 -7.44 -4.27 21.83
C ASP A 339 -8.40 -3.44 22.71
N TRP A 340 -7.80 -2.69 23.61
CA TRP A 340 -8.44 -1.61 24.33
C TRP A 340 -7.64 -0.34 24.15
N ARG A 341 -8.34 0.77 23.92
CA ARG A 341 -7.79 2.11 23.85
C ARG A 341 -8.65 3.06 24.66
N GLY A 342 -8.04 3.77 25.61
CA GLY A 342 -8.64 4.84 26.38
C GLY A 342 -8.10 6.20 25.91
N GLU A 343 -8.97 7.11 25.50
CA GLU A 343 -8.66 8.49 25.13
C GLU A 343 -9.15 9.43 26.21
N ALA A 344 -8.26 10.18 26.86
CA ALA A 344 -8.58 11.13 27.92
C ALA A 344 -8.20 12.56 27.53
N ARG A 345 -9.17 13.46 27.45
CA ARG A 345 -8.96 14.91 27.29
C ARG A 345 -8.80 15.53 28.66
N LEU A 346 -7.54 15.68 29.11
CA LEU A 346 -7.22 16.13 30.48
C LEU A 346 -7.53 17.59 30.67
N ILE A 347 -7.01 18.45 29.83
CA ILE A 347 -7.21 19.90 29.79
C ILE A 347 -7.23 20.33 28.30
N PRO A 348 -7.71 21.54 27.98
CA PRO A 348 -7.67 22.06 26.63
C PRO A 348 -6.27 21.94 26.02
N GLY A 349 -6.15 21.33 24.84
CA GLY A 349 -4.90 21.12 24.14
C GLY A 349 -4.04 19.96 24.65
N GLN A 350 -4.53 19.13 25.60
CA GLN A 350 -3.79 17.96 26.08
C GLN A 350 -4.68 16.72 26.07
N THR A 351 -4.33 15.76 25.24
CA THR A 351 -4.99 14.46 25.14
C THR A 351 -3.99 13.35 25.42
N VAL A 352 -4.34 12.45 26.31
CA VAL A 352 -3.58 11.23 26.61
C VAL A 352 -4.34 10.03 26.04
N VAL A 353 -3.64 9.17 25.36
CA VAL A 353 -4.16 7.88 24.90
C VAL A 353 -3.37 6.77 25.54
N LEU A 354 -4.08 5.80 26.09
CA LEU A 354 -3.54 4.55 26.62
C LEU A 354 -4.06 3.40 25.78
N GLY A 355 -3.23 2.42 25.50
CA GLY A 355 -3.67 1.23 24.79
C GLY A 355 -3.08 -0.05 25.33
N LEU A 356 -3.87 -1.11 25.30
CA LEU A 356 -3.48 -2.49 25.62
C LEU A 356 -3.90 -3.40 24.46
N GLU A 357 -3.03 -4.32 24.10
CA GLU A 357 -3.26 -5.24 22.98
C GLU A 357 -2.81 -6.65 23.34
N HIS A 358 -3.58 -7.63 22.89
CA HIS A 358 -3.19 -9.02 22.86
C HIS A 358 -3.48 -9.61 21.48
N GLN A 359 -2.43 -10.10 20.81
CA GLN A 359 -2.51 -10.66 19.47
C GLN A 359 -1.99 -12.09 19.46
N SER A 360 -2.67 -12.97 18.74
CA SER A 360 -2.23 -14.32 18.45
C SER A 360 -2.22 -14.54 16.95
N GLU A 361 -1.15 -15.11 16.44
CA GLU A 361 -0.96 -15.45 15.03
C GLU A 361 -0.68 -16.92 14.88
N SER A 362 -1.20 -17.53 13.83
CA SER A 362 -0.89 -18.89 13.42
C SER A 362 -0.68 -19.00 11.92
N LEU A 363 0.15 -19.95 11.53
CA LEU A 363 0.28 -20.38 10.16
C LEU A 363 0.10 -21.90 10.06
N ARG A 364 -0.43 -22.32 8.92
CA ARG A 364 -0.32 -23.67 8.39
C ARG A 364 0.16 -23.56 6.94
N THR A 365 1.20 -24.30 6.59
CA THR A 365 1.66 -24.43 5.21
C THR A 365 1.73 -25.90 4.84
N ASP A 366 1.12 -26.25 3.69
CA ASP A 366 1.27 -27.54 3.06
C ASP A 366 2.13 -27.31 1.80
N SER A 367 3.35 -27.83 1.80
CA SER A 367 4.33 -27.62 0.74
C SER A 367 4.81 -28.94 0.17
N THR A 368 5.39 -28.90 -1.02
CA THR A 368 6.07 -30.05 -1.63
C THR A 368 7.23 -30.44 -0.71
N GLY A 369 7.25 -31.70 -0.32
CA GLY A 369 8.34 -32.29 0.45
C GLY A 369 9.44 -32.84 -0.48
N THR A 370 10.10 -33.91 -0.04
CA THR A 370 11.10 -34.61 -0.85
C THR A 370 10.43 -35.52 -1.87
N VAL A 371 11.16 -35.83 -2.95
CA VAL A 371 10.79 -36.90 -3.89
C VAL A 371 11.26 -38.24 -3.34
N ASP A 372 10.37 -39.22 -3.28
CA ASP A 372 10.72 -40.57 -2.87
C ASP A 372 11.52 -41.31 -3.96
N PRO A 373 12.16 -42.48 -3.69
CA PRO A 373 12.89 -43.22 -4.67
C PRO A 373 12.06 -43.71 -5.89
N PHE A 374 10.74 -43.61 -5.82
CA PHE A 374 9.81 -43.95 -6.91
C PHE A 374 9.31 -42.70 -7.66
N PHE A 375 9.95 -41.54 -7.46
CA PHE A 375 9.60 -40.24 -8.05
C PHE A 375 8.27 -39.67 -7.62
N ASN A 376 7.69 -40.10 -6.48
CA ASN A 376 6.49 -39.47 -5.94
C ASN A 376 6.87 -38.30 -5.04
N PHE A 377 6.16 -37.20 -5.16
CA PHE A 377 6.29 -36.09 -4.23
C PHE A 377 5.65 -36.42 -2.87
N THR A 378 6.40 -36.16 -1.81
CA THR A 378 5.81 -36.12 -0.46
C THR A 378 5.27 -34.73 -0.19
N GLN A 379 4.23 -34.63 0.61
CA GLN A 379 3.71 -33.33 1.07
C GLN A 379 4.11 -33.14 2.54
N THR A 380 4.62 -31.97 2.86
CA THR A 380 5.00 -31.61 4.23
C THR A 380 4.05 -30.55 4.75
N THR A 381 3.40 -30.82 5.90
CA THR A 381 2.60 -29.84 6.62
C THR A 381 3.39 -29.28 7.79
N THR A 382 3.52 -27.95 7.84
CA THR A 382 4.09 -27.22 8.96
C THR A 382 3.04 -26.32 9.59
N THR A 383 2.97 -26.34 10.92
CA THR A 383 2.13 -25.43 11.71
C THR A 383 2.96 -24.68 12.71
N ALA A 384 2.71 -23.39 12.89
CA ALA A 384 3.38 -22.59 13.91
C ALA A 384 2.42 -21.53 14.47
N LYS A 385 2.71 -21.09 15.69
CA LYS A 385 1.91 -20.09 16.39
C LYS A 385 2.79 -19.20 17.25
N THR A 386 2.44 -17.93 17.37
CA THR A 386 3.05 -16.96 18.30
C THR A 386 2.00 -16.05 18.90
N SER A 387 2.34 -15.37 19.97
CA SER A 387 1.50 -14.33 20.55
C SER A 387 2.33 -13.12 20.95
N ASN A 388 1.70 -11.95 20.96
CA ASN A 388 2.27 -10.68 21.39
C ASN A 388 1.34 -9.98 22.34
N LYS A 389 1.86 -9.44 23.43
CA LYS A 389 1.17 -8.55 24.37
C LYS A 389 1.81 -7.19 24.26
N ALA A 390 1.02 -6.12 24.19
CA ALA A 390 1.58 -4.79 24.08
C ALA A 390 0.81 -3.79 24.91
N GLY A 391 1.53 -2.77 25.37
CA GLY A 391 0.95 -1.57 25.98
C GLY A 391 1.61 -0.32 25.42
N TYR A 392 0.83 0.76 25.23
CA TYR A 392 1.36 2.02 24.74
C TYR A 392 0.70 3.22 25.40
N VAL A 393 1.44 4.31 25.40
CA VAL A 393 0.98 5.64 25.81
C VAL A 393 1.29 6.62 24.69
N GLU A 394 0.31 7.44 24.32
CA GLU A 394 0.49 8.60 23.45
C GLU A 394 0.05 9.86 24.15
N LEU A 395 0.84 10.93 24.05
CA LEU A 395 0.51 12.28 24.50
C LEU A 395 0.45 13.18 23.27
N GLN A 396 -0.70 13.83 23.08
CA GLN A 396 -0.92 14.89 22.11
C GLN A 396 -1.03 16.21 22.85
N SER A 397 -0.14 17.15 22.50
CA SER A 397 -0.04 18.46 23.13
C SER A 397 -0.18 19.58 22.13
N GLU A 398 -1.05 20.53 22.42
CA GLU A 398 -1.21 21.78 21.69
C GLU A 398 -0.88 22.95 22.62
N PHE A 399 0.00 23.83 22.19
CA PHE A 399 0.36 25.04 22.91
C PHE A 399 0.11 26.28 22.03
N ALA A 400 -0.66 27.22 22.55
CA ALA A 400 -0.99 28.49 21.92
C ALA A 400 -1.56 28.34 20.48
N LYS A 401 -2.16 27.19 20.12
CA LYS A 401 -2.69 26.85 18.79
C LYS A 401 -1.63 26.96 17.66
N ARG A 402 -0.35 26.79 18.00
CA ARG A 402 0.77 26.94 17.06
C ARG A 402 1.86 25.89 17.20
N PHE A 403 2.11 25.42 18.40
CA PHE A 403 3.05 24.33 18.64
C PHE A 403 2.30 23.08 19.00
N PHE A 404 2.48 22.05 18.23
CA PHE A 404 1.85 20.74 18.37
C PHE A 404 2.94 19.70 18.59
N LEU A 405 2.73 18.78 19.49
CA LEU A 405 3.66 17.70 19.77
C LEU A 405 2.88 16.39 19.95
N VAL A 406 3.20 15.40 19.16
CA VAL A 406 2.78 14.03 19.39
C VAL A 406 3.98 13.24 19.88
N SER A 407 3.84 12.58 21.03
CA SER A 407 4.85 11.70 21.60
C SER A 407 4.23 10.37 22.01
N ASN A 408 4.89 9.28 21.74
CA ASN A 408 4.42 7.97 22.17
C ASN A 408 5.57 7.04 22.56
N VAL A 409 5.24 6.09 23.41
CA VAL A 409 6.10 4.96 23.79
C VAL A 409 5.25 3.70 23.83
N ARG A 410 5.80 2.60 23.33
CA ARG A 410 5.18 1.29 23.27
C ARG A 410 6.14 0.22 23.75
N TYR A 411 5.61 -0.73 24.50
CA TYR A 411 6.28 -1.94 24.93
C TYR A 411 5.54 -3.15 24.37
N ASP A 412 6.25 -4.01 23.66
CA ASP A 412 5.77 -5.27 23.11
C ASP A 412 6.51 -6.42 23.84
N ASP A 413 5.79 -7.48 24.20
CA ASP A 413 6.32 -8.71 24.74
C ASP A 413 5.85 -9.89 23.89
N ASN A 414 6.73 -10.36 23.01
CA ASN A 414 6.44 -11.40 22.05
C ASN A 414 7.00 -12.75 22.51
N GLN A 415 6.19 -13.79 22.37
CA GLN A 415 6.51 -15.15 22.76
C GLN A 415 7.77 -15.70 22.06
N SER A 416 8.04 -15.29 20.82
CA SER A 416 9.12 -15.84 20.00
C SER A 416 10.47 -15.14 20.21
N PHE A 417 10.50 -13.82 20.44
CA PHE A 417 11.75 -13.05 20.53
C PHE A 417 11.86 -12.17 21.78
N GLY A 418 10.86 -12.22 22.68
CA GLY A 418 10.85 -11.47 23.93
C GLY A 418 10.48 -9.99 23.81
N PRO A 419 10.88 -9.16 24.79
CA PRO A 419 10.46 -7.78 24.91
C PRO A 419 11.15 -6.83 23.92
N HIS A 420 10.39 -5.84 23.43
CA HIS A 420 10.88 -4.75 22.61
C HIS A 420 10.18 -3.43 22.94
N THR A 421 10.96 -2.33 23.01
CA THR A 421 10.42 -1.00 23.30
C THR A 421 10.68 -0.06 22.14
N THR A 422 9.65 0.67 21.70
CA THR A 422 9.73 1.69 20.66
C THR A 422 9.12 2.99 21.13
N TRP A 423 9.56 4.10 20.55
CA TRP A 423 9.08 5.44 20.89
C TRP A 423 9.20 6.39 19.72
N ARG A 424 8.46 7.50 19.78
CA ARG A 424 8.48 8.54 18.75
C ARG A 424 8.13 9.91 19.32
N LEU A 425 8.75 10.96 18.73
CA LEU A 425 8.43 12.37 18.93
C LEU A 425 8.17 13.02 17.59
N ALA A 426 7.10 13.81 17.46
CA ALA A 426 6.71 14.46 16.22
C ALA A 426 6.18 15.88 16.47
N PRO A 427 7.08 16.90 16.59
CA PRO A 427 6.71 18.30 16.71
C PRO A 427 6.25 18.91 15.39
N ALA A 428 5.30 19.86 15.48
CA ALA A 428 4.95 20.79 14.41
C ALA A 428 4.84 22.21 15.00
N PHE A 429 5.25 23.21 14.22
CA PHE A 429 5.16 24.61 14.62
C PHE A 429 4.67 25.47 13.45
N ILE A 430 3.62 26.24 13.69
CA ILE A 430 3.07 27.20 12.73
C ILE A 430 3.64 28.59 13.01
N VAL A 431 4.47 29.08 12.11
CA VAL A 431 5.14 30.38 12.22
C VAL A 431 4.11 31.52 12.13
N PRO A 432 4.08 32.43 13.10
CA PRO A 432 3.19 33.59 13.06
C PRO A 432 3.42 34.48 11.84
N GLY A 433 2.33 34.95 11.23
CA GLY A 433 2.37 35.89 10.11
C GLY A 433 2.52 35.21 8.75
N THR A 434 3.36 34.18 8.60
CA THR A 434 3.55 33.46 7.33
C THR A 434 2.72 32.20 7.23
N ASN A 435 2.23 31.66 8.35
CA ASN A 435 1.57 30.34 8.46
C ASN A 435 2.44 29.19 7.93
N THR A 436 3.75 29.39 7.82
CA THR A 436 4.69 28.32 7.48
C THR A 436 4.62 27.25 8.56
N LYS A 437 4.34 26.01 8.18
CA LYS A 437 4.41 24.86 9.07
C LYS A 437 5.82 24.29 9.04
N LEU A 438 6.53 24.35 10.15
CA LEU A 438 7.75 23.59 10.39
C LEU A 438 7.37 22.27 11.03
N LYS A 439 7.88 21.16 10.55
CA LYS A 439 7.54 19.83 11.03
C LYS A 439 8.78 18.95 11.15
N GLY A 440 8.69 17.95 12.00
CA GLY A 440 9.71 16.92 12.09
C GLY A 440 9.24 15.73 12.90
N SER A 441 9.93 14.63 12.75
CA SER A 441 9.75 13.46 13.59
C SER A 441 11.08 12.75 13.83
N TYR A 442 11.17 12.09 14.98
CA TYR A 442 12.26 11.17 15.30
C TYR A 442 11.67 9.97 16.04
N GLY A 443 12.05 8.76 15.65
CA GLY A 443 11.50 7.56 16.30
C GLY A 443 12.30 6.30 16.01
N THR A 444 11.91 5.23 16.72
CA THR A 444 12.43 3.89 16.55
C THR A 444 11.39 2.99 15.92
N GLY A 445 11.83 2.00 15.17
CA GLY A 445 10.98 0.99 14.58
C GLY A 445 11.53 -0.41 14.77
N PHE A 446 10.68 -1.42 14.67
CA PHE A 446 11.10 -2.81 14.61
C PHE A 446 10.22 -3.64 13.68
N LYS A 447 10.78 -4.76 13.22
CA LYS A 447 10.10 -5.82 12.48
C LYS A 447 10.36 -7.15 13.14
N ALA A 448 9.31 -7.82 13.56
CA ALA A 448 9.38 -9.18 14.09
C ALA A 448 9.79 -10.19 13.00
N PRO A 449 10.60 -11.21 13.31
CA PRO A 449 10.74 -12.37 12.43
C PRO A 449 9.39 -13.02 12.18
N THR A 450 9.13 -13.49 10.97
CA THR A 450 7.88 -14.17 10.63
C THR A 450 7.85 -15.61 11.14
N LEU A 451 6.65 -16.18 11.30
CA LEU A 451 6.49 -17.59 11.65
C LEU A 451 7.17 -18.52 10.62
N THR A 452 7.13 -18.14 9.34
CA THR A 452 7.80 -18.87 8.26
C THR A 452 9.32 -18.87 8.46
N GLN A 453 9.93 -17.72 8.74
CA GLN A 453 11.38 -17.61 8.96
C GLN A 453 11.84 -18.37 10.20
N LEU A 454 11.01 -18.42 11.25
CA LEU A 454 11.33 -19.06 12.52
C LEU A 454 11.13 -20.58 12.49
N TYR A 455 10.12 -21.09 11.75
CA TYR A 455 9.65 -22.46 11.98
C TYR A 455 9.39 -23.29 10.71
N VAL A 456 9.36 -22.67 9.50
CA VAL A 456 9.06 -23.42 8.27
C VAL A 456 10.34 -23.81 7.54
N ASN A 457 10.62 -25.12 7.49
CA ASN A 457 11.61 -25.66 6.58
C ASN A 457 10.98 -25.88 5.20
N ASN A 458 11.69 -25.53 4.14
CA ASN A 458 11.28 -25.82 2.78
C ASN A 458 12.26 -26.81 2.14
N PRO A 459 11.97 -28.11 2.12
CA PRO A 459 12.86 -29.13 1.57
C PRO A 459 13.13 -28.97 0.08
N SER A 460 12.17 -28.45 -0.68
CA SER A 460 12.31 -28.24 -2.13
C SER A 460 13.41 -27.25 -2.50
N PHE A 461 13.65 -26.25 -1.63
CA PHE A 461 14.73 -25.27 -1.81
C PHE A 461 15.87 -25.48 -0.80
N ASN A 462 15.90 -26.62 -0.11
CA ASN A 462 16.82 -26.88 0.98
C ASN A 462 16.95 -25.70 1.95
N ALA A 463 15.82 -25.06 2.26
CA ALA A 463 15.76 -23.90 3.17
C ALA A 463 15.42 -24.35 4.58
N VAL A 464 16.22 -23.88 5.54
CA VAL A 464 16.13 -24.24 6.95
C VAL A 464 15.71 -23.02 7.76
N ALA A 465 14.66 -23.19 8.55
CA ALA A 465 14.17 -22.17 9.48
C ALA A 465 15.20 -21.89 10.59
N ASN A 466 15.13 -20.67 11.16
CA ASN A 466 16.01 -20.29 12.27
C ASN A 466 15.21 -19.71 13.45
N PRO A 467 14.98 -20.50 14.51
CA PRO A 467 14.21 -20.04 15.67
C PRO A 467 14.96 -19.00 16.54
N ASN A 468 16.24 -18.73 16.25
CA ASN A 468 17.07 -17.79 17.01
C ASN A 468 17.12 -16.39 16.40
N LEU A 469 16.28 -16.10 15.39
CA LEU A 469 16.20 -14.79 14.79
C LEU A 469 15.74 -13.72 15.78
N ARG A 470 16.33 -12.54 15.65
CA ARG A 470 15.98 -11.35 16.43
C ARG A 470 15.22 -10.38 15.54
N PRO A 471 14.44 -9.45 16.13
CA PRO A 471 13.79 -8.40 15.37
C PRO A 471 14.79 -7.54 14.59
N GLU A 472 14.42 -7.14 13.38
CA GLU A 472 15.05 -6.02 12.70
C GLU A 472 14.69 -4.74 13.44
N THR A 473 15.60 -3.78 13.51
CA THR A 473 15.41 -2.54 14.26
C THR A 473 15.77 -1.33 13.41
N SER A 474 15.12 -0.19 13.67
CA SER A 474 15.46 1.04 12.99
C SER A 474 15.46 2.26 13.90
N LYS A 475 16.20 3.29 13.45
CA LYS A 475 16.12 4.67 13.93
C LYS A 475 15.96 5.57 12.73
N GLY A 476 14.93 6.41 12.74
CA GLY A 476 14.66 7.30 11.63
C GLY A 476 14.22 8.67 12.09
N TYR A 477 14.48 9.67 11.26
CA TYR A 477 14.02 11.04 11.47
C TYR A 477 13.65 11.67 10.14
N ASP A 478 12.76 12.63 10.22
CA ASP A 478 12.47 13.55 9.13
C ASP A 478 12.26 14.96 9.66
N PHE A 479 12.51 15.94 8.80
CA PHE A 479 12.21 17.35 9.05
C PHE A 479 11.93 18.08 7.74
N GLY A 480 11.09 19.09 7.82
CA GLY A 480 10.69 19.82 6.64
C GLY A 480 9.81 21.01 6.94
N PHE A 481 9.31 21.62 5.89
CA PHE A 481 8.35 22.70 5.99
C PHE A 481 7.25 22.58 4.94
N GLU A 482 6.12 23.21 5.22
CA GLU A 482 5.00 23.41 4.29
C GLU A 482 4.61 24.87 4.31
N GLN A 483 4.42 25.46 3.11
CA GLN A 483 4.14 26.88 2.95
C GLN A 483 2.87 27.10 2.15
N PRO A 484 1.78 27.52 2.80
CA PRO A 484 0.62 28.04 2.11
C PRO A 484 0.88 29.49 1.67
N LEU A 485 0.46 29.87 0.47
CA LEU A 485 0.51 31.20 -0.08
C LEU A 485 -0.82 31.57 -0.75
N PHE A 486 -1.10 32.87 -0.88
CA PHE A 486 -2.26 33.41 -1.57
C PHE A 486 -3.59 32.79 -1.09
N HIS A 487 -3.81 32.73 0.23
CA HIS A 487 -4.98 32.13 0.87
C HIS A 487 -5.17 30.66 0.42
N ASP A 488 -4.14 29.85 0.56
CA ASP A 488 -4.04 28.42 0.22
C ASP A 488 -4.17 28.08 -1.27
N ARG A 489 -4.18 29.08 -2.18
CA ARG A 489 -4.18 28.80 -3.62
C ARG A 489 -2.88 28.18 -4.11
N VAL A 490 -1.77 28.43 -3.42
CA VAL A 490 -0.49 27.77 -3.65
C VAL A 490 -0.05 27.13 -2.34
N ASN A 491 0.29 25.86 -2.40
CA ASN A 491 0.87 25.16 -1.26
C ASN A 491 2.05 24.32 -1.73
N PHE A 492 3.20 24.45 -1.07
CA PHE A 492 4.39 23.68 -1.40
C PHE A 492 5.16 23.31 -0.13
N GLY A 493 5.96 22.27 -0.21
CA GLY A 493 6.76 21.83 0.91
C GLY A 493 7.88 20.91 0.51
N VAL A 494 8.85 20.79 1.41
CA VAL A 494 9.99 19.88 1.29
C VAL A 494 10.18 19.15 2.61
N THR A 495 10.47 17.88 2.53
CA THR A 495 10.82 17.04 3.69
C THR A 495 12.08 16.26 3.37
N TYR A 496 13.11 16.38 4.21
CA TYR A 496 14.24 15.47 4.23
C TYR A 496 13.94 14.31 5.17
N PHE A 497 14.35 13.09 4.82
CA PHE A 497 14.22 11.92 5.67
C PHE A 497 15.52 11.11 5.70
N HIS A 498 15.74 10.40 6.82
CA HIS A 498 16.84 9.48 7.02
C HIS A 498 16.39 8.31 7.90
N ASN A 499 16.81 7.10 7.55
CA ASN A 499 16.49 5.89 8.31
C ASN A 499 17.67 4.92 8.30
N ASP A 500 18.13 4.51 9.49
CA ASP A 500 19.13 3.47 9.71
C ASP A 500 18.44 2.18 10.17
N ILE A 501 18.67 1.09 9.47
CA ILE A 501 18.08 -0.22 9.74
C ILE A 501 19.20 -1.19 10.09
N LYS A 502 19.02 -2.01 11.14
CA LYS A 502 19.97 -3.01 11.62
C LYS A 502 19.31 -4.36 11.81
N ASN A 503 20.14 -5.40 11.84
CA ASN A 503 19.70 -6.79 12.01
C ASN A 503 18.74 -7.25 10.93
N LEU A 504 18.87 -6.75 9.70
CA LEU A 504 18.06 -7.22 8.57
C LEU A 504 18.15 -8.73 8.44
N ILE A 505 17.00 -9.37 8.28
CA ILE A 505 16.89 -10.81 8.11
C ILE A 505 17.08 -11.15 6.64
N ASN A 506 18.20 -11.77 6.32
CA ASN A 506 18.54 -12.19 4.97
C ASN A 506 18.55 -13.72 4.85
N ASN A 507 18.20 -14.22 3.68
CA ASN A 507 18.38 -15.62 3.33
C ASN A 507 19.82 -15.81 2.82
N VAL A 508 20.60 -16.66 3.47
CA VAL A 508 22.02 -16.87 3.17
C VAL A 508 22.27 -18.34 2.82
N PHE A 509 23.00 -18.58 1.74
CA PHE A 509 23.39 -19.91 1.33
C PHE A 509 24.62 -20.39 2.13
N ASN A 510 24.50 -21.54 2.78
CA ASN A 510 25.58 -22.20 3.50
C ASN A 510 26.19 -23.29 2.63
N LEU A 511 27.42 -23.08 2.17
CA LEU A 511 28.17 -24.03 1.33
C LEU A 511 28.44 -25.38 2.02
N SER A 512 28.59 -25.39 3.35
CA SER A 512 28.93 -26.62 4.10
C SER A 512 27.75 -27.57 4.25
N SER A 513 26.53 -27.03 4.41
CA SER A 513 25.28 -27.79 4.52
C SER A 513 24.51 -27.84 3.20
N PHE A 514 24.98 -27.11 2.20
CA PHE A 514 24.30 -26.91 0.91
C PHE A 514 22.84 -26.48 1.07
N SER A 515 22.58 -25.57 2.01
CA SER A 515 21.24 -25.12 2.40
C SER A 515 21.17 -23.61 2.54
N PHE A 516 19.95 -23.08 2.37
CA PHE A 516 19.65 -21.70 2.69
C PHE A 516 19.18 -21.60 4.16
N THR A 517 19.55 -20.52 4.85
CA THR A 517 19.00 -20.23 6.19
C THR A 517 18.83 -18.73 6.38
N TYR A 518 17.89 -18.35 7.25
CA TYR A 518 17.65 -16.96 7.61
C TYR A 518 18.59 -16.53 8.74
N VAL A 519 19.23 -15.36 8.59
CA VAL A 519 20.17 -14.83 9.58
C VAL A 519 20.04 -13.29 9.69
N ASN A 520 20.31 -12.76 10.87
CA ASN A 520 20.36 -11.33 11.13
C ASN A 520 21.76 -10.78 10.79
N VAL A 521 22.05 -10.47 9.55
CA VAL A 521 23.39 -10.06 9.09
C VAL A 521 23.43 -8.73 8.37
N GLY A 522 22.27 -8.17 8.01
CA GLY A 522 22.21 -6.97 7.21
C GLY A 522 22.08 -5.69 8.02
N ALA A 523 22.58 -4.61 7.45
CA ALA A 523 22.27 -3.25 7.86
C ALA A 523 22.10 -2.41 6.61
N ALA A 524 21.21 -1.42 6.65
CA ALA A 524 20.98 -0.54 5.52
C ALA A 524 20.67 0.87 5.98
N THR A 525 21.12 1.85 5.19
CA THR A 525 20.77 3.27 5.37
C THR A 525 19.93 3.72 4.18
N THR A 526 18.86 4.45 4.45
CA THR A 526 18.04 5.10 3.41
C THR A 526 17.83 6.57 3.74
N TYR A 527 17.98 7.45 2.76
CA TYR A 527 17.73 8.88 2.93
C TYR A 527 17.33 9.54 1.61
N GLY A 528 16.74 10.72 1.72
CA GLY A 528 16.31 11.46 0.53
C GLY A 528 15.45 12.66 0.84
N THR A 529 14.80 13.17 -0.20
CA THR A 529 13.89 14.32 -0.11
C THR A 529 12.57 14.03 -0.78
N GLU A 530 11.50 14.54 -0.21
CA GLU A 530 10.16 14.58 -0.77
C GLU A 530 9.77 16.05 -0.93
N THR A 531 9.42 16.46 -2.15
CA THR A 531 8.98 17.81 -2.48
C THR A 531 7.59 17.71 -3.10
N PHE A 532 6.70 18.61 -2.72
CA PHE A 532 5.39 18.73 -3.35
C PHE A 532 5.05 20.19 -3.62
N ALA A 533 4.22 20.41 -4.63
CA ALA A 533 3.61 21.71 -4.91
C ALA A 533 2.18 21.49 -5.44
N SER A 534 1.24 22.32 -5.01
CA SER A 534 -0.11 22.38 -5.57
C SER A 534 -0.53 23.82 -5.80
N ILE A 535 -1.17 24.08 -6.93
CA ILE A 535 -1.59 25.41 -7.38
C ILE A 535 -3.02 25.36 -7.90
N ALA A 536 -3.92 26.10 -7.28
CA ALA A 536 -5.22 26.42 -7.84
C ALA A 536 -5.06 27.62 -8.81
N VAL A 537 -4.75 27.32 -10.08
CA VAL A 537 -4.50 28.35 -11.12
C VAL A 537 -5.77 29.19 -11.32
N THR A 538 -6.90 28.52 -11.41
CA THR A 538 -8.23 29.10 -11.37
C THR A 538 -9.12 28.24 -10.45
N ASP A 539 -10.37 28.62 -10.24
CA ASP A 539 -11.32 27.79 -9.50
C ASP A 539 -11.67 26.47 -10.25
N GLN A 540 -11.36 26.43 -11.55
CA GLN A 540 -11.63 25.31 -12.44
C GLN A 540 -10.40 24.46 -12.73
N LEU A 541 -9.16 24.98 -12.52
CA LEU A 541 -7.91 24.31 -12.86
C LEU A 541 -6.97 24.23 -11.65
N LYS A 542 -6.71 23.01 -11.21
CA LYS A 542 -5.71 22.69 -10.19
C LYS A 542 -4.55 21.90 -10.81
N LEU A 543 -3.33 22.31 -10.50
CA LEU A 543 -2.10 21.61 -10.84
C LEU A 543 -1.44 21.11 -9.56
N SER A 544 -0.82 19.93 -9.63
CA SER A 544 0.03 19.42 -8.55
C SER A 544 1.26 18.73 -9.11
N ALA A 545 2.35 18.82 -8.37
CA ALA A 545 3.64 18.21 -8.70
C ALA A 545 4.25 17.59 -7.44
N ASP A 546 4.80 16.41 -7.59
CA ASP A 546 5.52 15.70 -6.53
C ASP A 546 6.87 15.23 -7.09
N TYR A 547 7.94 15.36 -6.30
CA TYR A 547 9.26 14.88 -6.64
C TYR A 547 9.89 14.21 -5.43
N THR A 548 10.41 13.01 -5.63
CA THR A 548 11.09 12.22 -4.59
C THR A 548 12.49 11.85 -5.07
N THR A 549 13.49 12.06 -4.20
CA THR A 549 14.81 11.46 -4.35
C THR A 549 15.04 10.44 -3.26
N ILE A 550 15.62 9.30 -3.60
CA ILE A 550 15.94 8.23 -2.65
C ILE A 550 17.37 7.75 -2.91
N VAL A 551 18.17 7.71 -1.85
CA VAL A 551 19.46 7.04 -1.82
C VAL A 551 19.38 5.91 -0.82
N THR A 552 19.79 4.72 -1.21
CA THR A 552 19.83 3.55 -0.35
C THR A 552 21.22 2.95 -0.36
N ARG A 553 21.65 2.40 0.77
CA ARG A 553 22.93 1.72 0.92
C ARG A 553 22.78 0.50 1.80
N ASP A 554 23.20 -0.63 1.30
CA ASP A 554 23.50 -1.82 2.10
C ASP A 554 24.88 -1.60 2.74
N GLU A 555 24.93 -1.52 4.07
CA GLU A 555 26.14 -1.21 4.80
C GLU A 555 27.16 -2.38 4.80
N THR A 556 26.73 -3.59 4.46
CA THR A 556 27.59 -4.76 4.34
C THR A 556 28.32 -4.78 2.99
N THR A 557 27.63 -4.46 1.92
CA THR A 557 28.15 -4.52 0.55
C THR A 557 28.57 -3.15 -0.01
N GLY A 558 28.09 -2.06 0.56
CA GLY A 558 28.24 -0.69 0.08
C GLY A 558 27.39 -0.36 -1.15
N LEU A 559 26.54 -1.29 -1.63
CA LEU A 559 25.74 -1.15 -2.83
C LEU A 559 24.34 -0.57 -2.50
N GLY A 560 23.67 0.02 -3.49
CA GLY A 560 22.28 0.42 -3.39
C GLY A 560 21.35 -0.78 -3.23
N LEU A 561 20.24 -0.61 -2.52
CA LEU A 561 19.19 -1.64 -2.41
C LEU A 561 18.45 -1.80 -3.73
N ARG A 562 17.96 -3.00 -4.02
CA ARG A 562 17.21 -3.32 -5.24
C ARG A 562 15.77 -2.79 -5.19
N ASN A 563 15.14 -2.58 -6.36
CA ASN A 563 13.76 -2.12 -6.51
C ASN A 563 13.50 -0.71 -5.92
N ARG A 564 14.52 0.16 -5.92
CA ARG A 564 14.41 1.55 -5.41
C ARG A 564 14.92 2.50 -6.48
N PRO A 565 14.02 3.09 -7.30
CA PRO A 565 14.42 4.14 -8.23
C PRO A 565 14.93 5.35 -7.45
N GLY A 566 16.06 5.92 -7.90
CA GLY A 566 16.65 7.07 -7.23
C GLY A 566 15.83 8.35 -7.36
N HIS A 567 14.96 8.42 -8.37
CA HIS A 567 14.15 9.59 -8.69
C HIS A 567 12.75 9.15 -9.13
N LYS A 568 11.74 9.87 -8.66
CA LYS A 568 10.35 9.69 -9.07
C LYS A 568 9.65 11.04 -9.10
N GLU A 569 8.88 11.29 -10.16
CA GLU A 569 8.14 12.52 -10.37
C GLU A 569 6.70 12.23 -10.74
N SER A 570 5.77 13.03 -10.25
CA SER A 570 4.38 13.02 -10.71
C SER A 570 3.89 14.45 -10.95
N LEU A 571 3.25 14.67 -12.08
CA LEU A 571 2.57 15.91 -12.41
C LEU A 571 1.11 15.60 -12.68
N SER A 572 0.19 16.31 -12.04
CA SER A 572 -1.23 16.12 -12.22
C SER A 572 -1.93 17.42 -12.51
N ALA A 573 -2.91 17.38 -13.42
CA ALA A 573 -3.79 18.48 -13.73
C ALA A 573 -5.24 18.02 -13.61
N ILE A 574 -6.06 18.79 -12.90
CA ILE A 574 -7.50 18.56 -12.75
C ILE A 574 -8.20 19.80 -13.28
N TRP A 575 -9.01 19.60 -14.32
CA TRP A 575 -9.77 20.66 -14.95
C TRP A 575 -11.28 20.36 -14.88
N SER A 576 -12.01 21.24 -14.21
CA SER A 576 -13.48 21.16 -14.05
C SER A 576 -14.12 22.46 -14.55
N PRO A 577 -14.30 22.61 -15.88
CA PRO A 577 -14.82 23.86 -16.46
C PRO A 577 -16.24 24.19 -16.01
N ASN A 578 -16.99 23.20 -15.59
CA ASN A 578 -18.34 23.32 -15.03
C ASN A 578 -18.62 22.16 -14.06
N GLN A 579 -19.81 22.13 -13.48
CA GLN A 579 -20.21 21.09 -12.52
C GLN A 579 -20.43 19.70 -13.14
N GLN A 580 -20.56 19.62 -14.46
CA GLN A 580 -20.85 18.36 -15.15
C GLN A 580 -19.59 17.64 -15.63
N PHE A 581 -18.56 18.36 -16.04
CA PHE A 581 -17.37 17.78 -16.66
C PHE A 581 -16.12 17.95 -15.80
N THR A 582 -15.37 16.87 -15.65
CA THR A 582 -14.03 16.88 -15.02
C THR A 582 -13.09 16.05 -15.87
N LEU A 583 -11.92 16.61 -16.14
CA LEU A 583 -10.80 15.96 -16.81
C LEU A 583 -9.61 15.93 -15.85
N SER A 584 -9.03 14.76 -15.66
CA SER A 584 -7.80 14.55 -14.88
C SER A 584 -6.71 14.00 -15.80
N THR A 585 -5.51 14.56 -15.71
CA THR A 585 -4.34 14.08 -16.43
C THR A 585 -3.20 13.88 -15.43
N THR A 586 -2.50 12.77 -15.51
CA THR A 586 -1.35 12.48 -14.67
C THR A 586 -0.18 12.04 -15.55
N LEU A 587 0.97 12.69 -15.37
CA LEU A 587 2.26 12.25 -15.88
C LEU A 587 3.06 11.68 -14.71
N LEU A 588 3.56 10.44 -14.86
CA LEU A 588 4.39 9.76 -13.89
C LEU A 588 5.73 9.42 -14.55
N TYR A 589 6.82 9.90 -13.98
CA TYR A 589 8.18 9.49 -14.31
C TYR A 589 8.76 8.64 -13.18
N VAL A 590 9.34 7.49 -13.54
CA VAL A 590 10.08 6.60 -12.63
C VAL A 590 11.48 6.41 -13.19
N GLY A 591 12.49 6.73 -12.39
CA GLY A 591 13.89 6.61 -12.74
C GLY A 591 14.36 5.16 -12.77
N ARG A 592 15.62 4.95 -13.17
CA ARG A 592 16.26 3.63 -13.15
C ARG A 592 16.34 3.06 -11.74
N ALA A 593 16.19 1.76 -11.62
CA ALA A 593 16.44 0.99 -10.42
C ALA A 593 17.37 -0.19 -10.72
N VAL A 594 17.97 -0.75 -9.68
CA VAL A 594 18.69 -2.03 -9.79
C VAL A 594 17.76 -3.13 -9.31
N GLU A 595 17.63 -4.19 -10.05
CA GLU A 595 16.69 -5.30 -9.79
C GLU A 595 17.37 -6.65 -9.97
N PHE A 596 16.67 -7.74 -9.67
CA PHE A 596 17.01 -9.05 -10.19
C PHE A 596 16.54 -9.16 -11.63
N ASN A 597 17.18 -10.01 -12.47
CA ASN A 597 16.52 -10.51 -13.65
C ASN A 597 15.32 -11.41 -13.23
N ARG A 598 14.46 -11.76 -14.16
CA ARG A 598 13.20 -12.46 -13.88
C ARG A 598 13.38 -13.74 -13.08
N ASP A 599 14.35 -14.57 -13.44
CA ASP A 599 14.66 -15.87 -12.82
C ASP A 599 15.50 -15.77 -11.52
N GLY A 600 15.96 -14.57 -11.15
CA GLY A 600 16.75 -14.32 -9.96
C GLY A 600 18.21 -14.76 -10.05
N THR A 601 18.68 -15.29 -11.21
CA THR A 601 20.07 -15.78 -11.39
C THR A 601 21.06 -14.63 -11.50
N ILE A 602 20.67 -13.49 -12.09
CA ILE A 602 21.49 -12.27 -12.13
C ILE A 602 21.00 -11.32 -11.06
N PRO A 603 21.79 -11.13 -9.98
CA PRO A 603 21.32 -10.43 -8.80
C PRO A 603 21.23 -8.91 -8.95
N ARG A 604 21.79 -8.34 -10.03
CA ARG A 604 21.81 -6.89 -10.25
C ARG A 604 21.74 -6.57 -11.74
N VAL A 605 20.57 -6.17 -12.20
CA VAL A 605 20.29 -5.69 -13.56
C VAL A 605 19.68 -4.29 -13.45
N ASP A 606 20.06 -3.38 -14.31
CA ASP A 606 19.47 -2.05 -14.35
C ASP A 606 18.12 -2.10 -15.08
N SER A 607 17.05 -1.65 -14.43
CA SER A 607 15.77 -1.39 -15.10
C SER A 607 15.82 -0.05 -15.83
N ASP A 608 15.09 0.07 -16.92
CA ASP A 608 14.97 1.33 -17.65
C ASP A 608 14.04 2.31 -16.95
N ALA A 609 14.37 3.59 -17.05
CA ALA A 609 13.44 4.65 -16.67
C ALA A 609 12.26 4.74 -17.65
N TYR A 610 11.10 5.08 -17.13
CA TYR A 610 9.90 5.23 -17.94
C TYR A 610 9.03 6.42 -17.55
N THR A 611 8.24 6.89 -18.52
CA THR A 611 7.24 7.95 -18.33
C THR A 611 5.89 7.44 -18.80
N LEU A 612 4.87 7.61 -17.97
CA LEU A 612 3.49 7.28 -18.26
C LEU A 612 2.64 8.54 -18.26
N VAL A 613 1.68 8.60 -19.17
CA VAL A 613 0.65 9.65 -19.20
C VAL A 613 -0.71 8.97 -19.16
N ASN A 614 -1.49 9.29 -18.14
CA ASN A 614 -2.84 8.77 -17.95
C ASN A 614 -3.85 9.93 -18.01
N ILE A 615 -5.01 9.68 -18.61
CA ILE A 615 -6.10 10.66 -18.73
C ILE A 615 -7.39 10.00 -18.27
N ALA A 616 -8.18 10.69 -17.44
CA ALA A 616 -9.51 10.25 -17.04
C ALA A 616 -10.52 11.39 -17.15
N GLY A 617 -11.66 11.12 -17.77
CA GLY A 617 -12.77 12.07 -17.95
C GLY A 617 -14.05 11.55 -17.31
N ASN A 618 -14.79 12.44 -16.66
CA ASN A 618 -16.10 12.15 -16.07
C ASN A 618 -17.10 13.20 -16.58
N TYR A 619 -18.27 12.75 -17.02
CA TYR A 619 -19.36 13.62 -17.44
C TYR A 619 -20.66 13.23 -16.72
N LYS A 620 -21.17 14.13 -15.87
CA LYS A 620 -22.47 13.99 -15.21
C LYS A 620 -23.56 14.34 -16.22
N VAL A 621 -24.27 13.33 -16.69
CA VAL A 621 -25.43 13.54 -17.62
C VAL A 621 -26.55 14.22 -16.83
N ASP A 622 -26.78 13.75 -15.61
CA ASP A 622 -27.70 14.34 -14.63
C ASP A 622 -27.22 13.97 -13.21
N ASP A 623 -28.04 14.23 -12.18
CA ASP A 623 -27.70 13.93 -10.77
C ASP A 623 -27.58 12.43 -10.46
N ARG A 624 -28.07 11.56 -11.34
CA ARG A 624 -28.09 10.10 -11.17
C ARG A 624 -27.10 9.37 -12.05
N VAL A 625 -26.79 9.91 -13.24
CA VAL A 625 -26.01 9.22 -14.25
C VAL A 625 -24.72 9.96 -14.56
N THR A 626 -23.59 9.26 -14.41
CA THR A 626 -22.27 9.72 -14.83
C THR A 626 -21.70 8.74 -15.86
N VAL A 627 -21.31 9.24 -17.02
CA VAL A 627 -20.50 8.51 -18.01
C VAL A 627 -19.04 8.89 -17.81
N PHE A 628 -18.17 7.91 -17.91
CA PHE A 628 -16.74 8.17 -17.72
C PHE A 628 -15.89 7.36 -18.70
N GLY A 629 -14.67 7.82 -18.90
CA GLY A 629 -13.67 7.11 -19.66
C GLY A 629 -12.26 7.42 -19.15
N ARG A 630 -11.35 6.49 -19.38
CA ARG A 630 -9.93 6.70 -19.10
C ARG A 630 -9.06 6.08 -20.17
N ILE A 631 -7.86 6.63 -20.28
CA ILE A 631 -6.76 6.10 -21.08
C ILE A 631 -5.56 5.97 -20.15
N ASP A 632 -5.06 4.77 -20.02
CA ASP A 632 -3.84 4.47 -19.31
C ASP A 632 -2.70 4.33 -20.32
N ASN A 633 -1.50 4.80 -19.95
CA ASN A 633 -0.31 4.75 -20.80
C ASN A 633 -0.58 5.31 -22.23
N LEU A 634 -1.07 6.54 -22.30
CA LEU A 634 -1.43 7.23 -23.56
C LEU A 634 -0.32 7.18 -24.63
N LEU A 635 0.93 7.23 -24.18
CA LEU A 635 2.11 7.22 -25.08
C LEU A 635 2.51 5.81 -25.52
N ASN A 636 1.77 4.80 -25.12
CA ASN A 636 2.05 3.37 -25.38
C ASN A 636 3.52 3.02 -25.06
N ARG A 637 4.04 3.50 -23.92
CA ARG A 637 5.41 3.19 -23.50
C ARG A 637 5.50 1.70 -23.15
N HIS A 638 6.40 0.98 -23.79
CA HIS A 638 6.80 -0.37 -23.40
C HIS A 638 7.84 -0.28 -22.29
N TYR A 639 7.59 -0.94 -21.19
CA TYR A 639 8.50 -0.98 -20.05
C TYR A 639 8.28 -2.24 -19.22
N GLU A 640 9.34 -2.68 -18.56
CA GLU A 640 9.31 -3.79 -17.60
C GLU A 640 9.37 -3.23 -16.17
N SER A 641 8.60 -3.81 -15.27
CA SER A 641 8.63 -3.48 -13.85
C SER A 641 7.96 -4.61 -13.05
N PRO A 642 8.74 -5.47 -12.33
CA PRO A 642 10.21 -5.54 -12.37
C PRO A 642 10.76 -6.05 -13.71
N VAL A 643 12.10 -6.03 -13.86
CA VAL A 643 12.78 -6.57 -15.04
C VAL A 643 12.31 -8.00 -15.34
N GLY A 644 12.01 -8.29 -16.61
CA GLY A 644 11.44 -9.57 -17.07
C GLY A 644 9.92 -9.63 -16.97
N PHE A 645 9.23 -8.56 -16.57
CA PHE A 645 7.77 -8.49 -16.52
C PHE A 645 7.27 -7.25 -17.28
N ASP A 646 6.78 -7.46 -18.51
CA ASP A 646 6.12 -6.41 -19.28
C ASP A 646 4.92 -5.86 -18.51
N GLN A 647 4.78 -4.55 -18.54
CA GLN A 647 3.59 -3.86 -18.02
C GLN A 647 2.62 -3.53 -19.17
N PRO A 648 1.32 -3.40 -18.86
CA PRO A 648 0.33 -3.10 -19.88
C PRO A 648 0.69 -1.83 -20.70
N GLY A 649 0.63 -1.94 -22.03
CA GLY A 649 0.76 -0.82 -22.94
C GLY A 649 -0.44 0.12 -22.92
N PHE A 650 -0.75 0.75 -24.05
CA PHE A 650 -1.93 1.60 -24.19
C PHE A 650 -3.22 0.84 -23.84
N GLY A 651 -4.00 1.40 -22.91
CA GLY A 651 -5.30 0.86 -22.50
C GLY A 651 -6.38 1.95 -22.52
N ALA A 652 -7.53 1.65 -23.13
CA ALA A 652 -8.71 2.52 -23.15
C ALA A 652 -9.90 1.82 -22.49
N TYR A 653 -10.61 2.54 -21.64
CA TYR A 653 -11.73 2.02 -20.86
C TYR A 653 -12.87 3.02 -20.83
N GLY A 654 -14.10 2.54 -20.81
CA GLY A 654 -15.30 3.37 -20.70
C GLY A 654 -16.35 2.72 -19.83
N GLY A 655 -17.15 3.54 -19.19
CA GLY A 655 -18.17 3.03 -18.27
C GLY A 655 -19.24 4.03 -17.90
N ILE A 656 -20.19 3.52 -17.14
CA ILE A 656 -21.34 4.26 -16.62
C ILE A 656 -21.49 3.99 -15.13
N ARG A 657 -21.85 5.04 -14.41
CA ARG A 657 -22.23 4.96 -12.98
C ARG A 657 -23.65 5.51 -12.83
N VAL A 658 -24.47 4.78 -12.13
CA VAL A 658 -25.85 5.15 -11.81
C VAL A 658 -26.01 5.18 -10.30
N THR A 659 -26.60 6.29 -9.79
CA THR A 659 -26.89 6.47 -8.34
C THR A 659 -28.34 6.94 -8.22
N ASN A 660 -29.13 6.36 -7.28
CA ASN A 660 -30.52 6.78 -7.05
C ASN A 660 -30.61 8.04 -6.18
#